data_b2750c3562ae37e7e8ee66b5529783c6
#
_entry.id   b2750c3562ae37e7e8ee66b5529783c6
#
_cell.length_a   1.000
_cell.length_b   1.000
_cell.length_c   1.000
_cell.angle_alpha   90.00
_cell.angle_beta   90.00
_cell.angle_gamma   90.00
#
_symmetry.space_group_name_H-M   'P 1'
#
loop_
_entity.id
_entity.type
_entity.pdbx_description
1 polymer ?
#
loop_
_entity_poly.entity_id
_entity_poly.type
_entity_poly.pdbx_seq_one_letter_code
_entity_poly.pdbx_strand_id
1 'polypeptide(L)'
;MASLAYEEAAAHLAAALGALPHNAPPRADLLLALGEAQRSSGDTEAVRETFLAAADAAGDDAELLATAALGFADPGADLGLAFRAMGDRTPAPLDRALQAVGPADTPLRAELLARLSAELYFSPEPERSRALAEEAVATARRVGDPRALVAALAVHHDGYVVGHADAAAALRGSAELLQLARTSGDRRTLLAARRARVFDLLVAGDLAGVDAETEAFRLLAEELRLPTYRWWTALWRAMRALLDGRHADAERLALEAQAMGARPFVRLADLNAMFLVFFLRREQGRLDELEPGMRPFAAQQADIPSTAVGVGFGLAELGQHDEAAGMLARLAADDYARLHDRNWLVSWFQLARVAALVGDRARAERLYELGRPLAGQCVMVSVATVCLGAAELGLAWLAAALGRVEDADTHFTRAEATNARLGARGWLAQARADHPALLAGPDPERARELAALARDTAAALDLAPVLASAEAVLAGVGQGTAGGGAAFGRDGETWVLEYAGASARLRHAKGLADIAWLLGRPGEPVPAAELLARQDPGAEQKPVASADDVLDPRARREVRERLAELEADVEAADAAHDPERAALARAERDELVAALASAVGLGGRARRLGDESERIRKTVTARIRNSIRRIEREHAPLARHLERSIDTGLWCVYRPEQPVRWRL
;
A
#
# COMPACT_ATOMS: atom_id res chain seq x y z
N MET A 1 0.94 41.69 12.13
CA MET A 1 0.08 42.65 12.85
C MET A 1 -1.26 42.07 13.25
N ALA A 2 -2.02 41.37 12.41
CA ALA A 2 -3.29 40.76 12.85
C ALA A 2 -3.12 39.67 13.93
N SER A 3 -2.06 38.86 13.88
CA SER A 3 -1.73 37.85 14.92
C SER A 3 -1.44 38.51 16.27
N LEU A 4 -0.69 39.60 16.30
CA LEU A 4 -0.41 40.36 17.53
C LEU A 4 -1.69 40.91 18.20
N ALA A 5 -2.69 41.33 17.42
CA ALA A 5 -3.95 41.77 17.98
C ALA A 5 -4.75 40.67 18.67
N TYR A 6 -4.66 39.41 18.17
CA TYR A 6 -5.31 38.26 18.80
C TYR A 6 -4.55 37.78 20.04
N GLU A 7 -3.22 37.82 20.05
CA GLU A 7 -2.39 37.55 21.22
C GLU A 7 -2.63 38.57 22.34
N GLU A 8 -2.72 39.87 22.01
CA GLU A 8 -3.09 40.92 22.96
C GLU A 8 -4.51 40.74 23.50
N ALA A 9 -5.48 40.40 22.63
CA ALA A 9 -6.85 40.12 23.05
C ALA A 9 -6.90 38.91 23.99
N ALA A 10 -6.18 37.84 23.68
CA ALA A 10 -6.09 36.67 24.56
C ALA A 10 -5.48 37.02 25.92
N ALA A 11 -4.43 37.82 25.96
CA ALA A 11 -3.81 38.29 27.21
C ALA A 11 -4.77 39.14 28.06
N HIS A 12 -5.51 40.03 27.45
CA HIS A 12 -6.52 40.84 28.16
C HIS A 12 -7.68 40.02 28.72
N LEU A 13 -8.18 39.03 27.93
CA LEU A 13 -9.25 38.15 28.34
C LEU A 13 -8.78 37.23 29.47
N ALA A 14 -7.55 36.70 29.40
CA ALA A 14 -6.97 35.90 30.49
C ALA A 14 -6.80 36.71 31.80
N ALA A 15 -6.37 37.98 31.67
CA ALA A 15 -6.28 38.87 32.83
C ALA A 15 -7.67 39.16 33.46
N ALA A 16 -8.68 39.39 32.63
CA ALA A 16 -10.07 39.61 33.08
C ALA A 16 -10.60 38.35 33.81
N LEU A 17 -10.37 37.17 33.28
CA LEU A 17 -10.72 35.87 33.87
C LEU A 17 -10.03 35.63 35.22
N GLY A 18 -8.77 36.06 35.33
CA GLY A 18 -8.01 35.96 36.60
C GLY A 18 -8.56 36.87 37.71
N ALA A 19 -9.24 37.95 37.34
CA ALA A 19 -9.86 38.89 38.28
C ALA A 19 -11.30 38.49 38.70
N LEU A 20 -11.92 37.52 38.02
CA LEU A 20 -13.29 37.11 38.26
C LEU A 20 -13.38 35.88 39.18
N PRO A 21 -14.37 35.80 40.09
CA PRO A 21 -14.72 34.59 40.84
C PRO A 21 -15.01 33.42 39.87
N HIS A 22 -14.71 32.17 40.32
CA HIS A 22 -14.91 30.99 39.50
C HIS A 22 -16.37 30.73 39.07
N ASN A 23 -17.33 31.20 39.86
CA ASN A 23 -18.77 31.07 39.63
C ASN A 23 -19.43 32.34 39.08
N ALA A 24 -18.67 33.30 38.59
CA ALA A 24 -19.23 34.55 38.04
C ALA A 24 -20.01 34.29 36.73
N PRO A 25 -21.24 34.82 36.59
CA PRO A 25 -22.06 34.57 35.40
C PRO A 25 -21.35 34.84 34.03
N PRO A 26 -20.53 35.89 33.85
CA PRO A 26 -19.88 36.16 32.56
C PRO A 26 -18.64 35.26 32.26
N ARG A 27 -18.31 34.29 33.14
CA ARG A 27 -17.10 33.51 33.02
C ARG A 27 -17.10 32.63 31.75
N ALA A 28 -18.25 31.99 31.46
CA ALA A 28 -18.37 31.14 30.27
C ALA A 28 -18.17 31.95 28.97
N ASP A 29 -18.83 33.12 28.85
CA ASP A 29 -18.69 34.02 27.69
C ASP A 29 -17.26 34.52 27.50
N LEU A 30 -16.58 34.86 28.60
CA LEU A 30 -15.19 35.31 28.56
C LEU A 30 -14.22 34.15 28.18
N LEU A 31 -14.48 32.92 28.64
CA LEU A 31 -13.73 31.75 28.22
C LEU A 31 -13.95 31.41 26.75
N LEU A 32 -15.20 31.56 26.25
CA LEU A 32 -15.48 31.42 24.82
C LEU A 32 -14.72 32.48 23.99
N ALA A 33 -14.76 33.73 24.42
CA ALA A 33 -14.02 34.80 23.76
C ALA A 33 -12.49 34.58 23.80
N LEU A 34 -11.94 34.08 24.92
CA LEU A 34 -10.55 33.73 25.05
C LEU A 34 -10.16 32.58 24.11
N GLY A 35 -10.98 31.52 24.09
CA GLY A 35 -10.76 30.38 23.18
C GLY A 35 -10.73 30.81 21.71
N GLU A 36 -11.63 31.72 21.30
CA GLU A 36 -11.65 32.31 19.96
C GLU A 36 -10.40 33.17 19.65
N ALA A 37 -9.93 33.95 20.61
CA ALA A 37 -8.72 34.76 20.45
C ALA A 37 -7.47 33.86 20.33
N GLN A 38 -7.36 32.83 21.18
CA GLN A 38 -6.30 31.82 21.14
C GLN A 38 -6.32 31.03 19.83
N ARG A 39 -7.50 30.61 19.36
CA ARG A 39 -7.67 29.94 18.07
C ARG A 39 -7.18 30.82 16.90
N SER A 40 -7.50 32.09 16.96
CA SER A 40 -7.11 33.06 15.91
C SER A 40 -5.61 33.40 15.95
N SER A 41 -4.96 33.30 17.11
CA SER A 41 -3.51 33.45 17.26
C SER A 41 -2.73 32.16 16.94
N GLY A 42 -3.41 31.00 16.88
CA GLY A 42 -2.79 29.71 16.56
C GLY A 42 -2.31 28.93 17.80
N ASP A 43 -2.69 29.31 19.01
CA ASP A 43 -2.37 28.60 20.26
C ASP A 43 -3.41 27.51 20.56
N THR A 44 -3.30 26.37 19.88
CA THR A 44 -4.31 25.30 19.91
C THR A 44 -4.25 24.39 21.14
N GLU A 45 -3.15 24.35 21.88
CA GLU A 45 -3.07 23.59 23.12
C GLU A 45 -3.91 24.30 24.20
N ALA A 46 -3.71 25.61 24.35
CA ALA A 46 -4.51 26.44 25.26
C ALA A 46 -5.98 26.53 24.82
N VAL A 47 -6.28 26.51 23.54
CA VAL A 47 -7.66 26.54 22.99
C VAL A 47 -8.51 25.41 23.54
N ARG A 48 -8.01 24.15 23.52
CA ARG A 48 -8.79 23.01 23.97
C ARG A 48 -9.10 23.09 25.48
N GLU A 49 -8.11 23.43 26.29
CA GLU A 49 -8.27 23.62 27.72
C GLU A 49 -9.26 24.74 28.04
N THR A 50 -9.17 25.85 27.29
CA THR A 50 -10.04 27.01 27.47
C THR A 50 -11.50 26.68 27.12
N PHE A 51 -11.75 25.97 26.00
CA PHE A 51 -13.11 25.57 25.66
C PHE A 51 -13.67 24.48 26.57
N LEU A 52 -12.86 23.58 27.12
CA LEU A 52 -13.30 22.65 28.17
C LEU A 52 -13.71 23.43 29.43
N ALA A 53 -12.90 24.39 29.85
CA ALA A 53 -13.25 25.25 31.00
C ALA A 53 -14.53 26.08 30.73
N ALA A 54 -14.76 26.53 29.50
CA ALA A 54 -15.99 27.19 29.09
C ALA A 54 -17.20 26.26 29.16
N ALA A 55 -17.06 24.99 28.72
CA ALA A 55 -18.12 23.98 28.82
C ALA A 55 -18.49 23.65 30.27
N ASP A 56 -17.50 23.63 31.18
CA ASP A 56 -17.73 23.42 32.57
C ASP A 56 -18.39 24.66 33.25
N ALA A 57 -17.99 25.85 32.82
CA ALA A 57 -18.56 27.10 33.30
C ALA A 57 -19.97 27.40 32.75
N ALA A 58 -20.36 26.78 31.63
CA ALA A 58 -21.69 26.92 31.02
C ALA A 58 -22.84 26.37 31.88
N GLY A 59 -22.55 25.40 32.78
CA GLY A 59 -23.57 24.78 33.59
C GLY A 59 -24.67 24.11 32.75
N ASP A 60 -25.94 24.56 33.01
CA ASP A 60 -27.13 24.06 32.29
C ASP A 60 -27.49 24.88 31.05
N ASP A 61 -26.71 25.89 30.69
CA ASP A 61 -26.94 26.69 29.46
C ASP A 61 -26.54 25.90 28.22
N ALA A 62 -27.55 25.37 27.54
CA ALA A 62 -27.35 24.50 26.38
C ALA A 62 -26.63 25.19 25.19
N GLU A 63 -26.84 26.49 25.03
CA GLU A 63 -26.23 27.25 23.91
C GLU A 63 -24.75 27.54 24.19
N LEU A 64 -24.41 27.97 25.40
CA LEU A 64 -23.03 28.15 25.82
C LEU A 64 -22.25 26.83 25.82
N LEU A 65 -22.86 25.75 26.34
CA LEU A 65 -22.28 24.41 26.36
C LEU A 65 -22.00 23.92 24.94
N ALA A 66 -22.95 24.09 24.02
CA ALA A 66 -22.81 23.70 22.62
C ALA A 66 -21.72 24.50 21.90
N THR A 67 -21.67 25.82 22.12
CA THR A 67 -20.65 26.69 21.55
C THR A 67 -19.26 26.29 22.07
N ALA A 68 -19.13 25.99 23.35
CA ALA A 68 -17.88 25.53 23.94
C ALA A 68 -17.45 24.16 23.38
N ALA A 69 -18.39 23.21 23.27
CA ALA A 69 -18.11 21.89 22.71
C ALA A 69 -17.67 21.94 21.21
N LEU A 70 -18.32 22.81 20.42
CA LEU A 70 -17.93 23.05 19.04
C LEU A 70 -16.54 23.69 18.94
N GLY A 71 -16.24 24.67 19.79
CA GLY A 71 -14.92 25.30 19.86
C GLY A 71 -13.82 24.32 20.28
N PHE A 72 -14.10 23.44 21.24
CA PHE A 72 -13.20 22.36 21.65
C PHE A 72 -12.91 21.39 20.50
N ALA A 73 -13.91 21.03 19.70
CA ALA A 73 -13.79 20.09 18.60
C ALA A 73 -13.18 20.73 17.35
N ASP A 74 -13.10 22.04 17.25
CA ASP A 74 -12.48 22.79 16.14
C ASP A 74 -11.31 23.65 16.63
N PRO A 75 -10.11 23.05 16.79
CA PRO A 75 -8.97 23.80 17.32
C PRO A 75 -8.36 24.85 16.35
N GLY A 76 -9.05 25.23 15.28
CA GLY A 76 -8.64 26.43 14.55
C GLY A 76 -8.32 26.36 13.10
N ALA A 77 -8.54 25.25 12.45
CA ALA A 77 -8.60 25.21 10.99
C ALA A 77 -9.37 23.98 10.59
N ASP A 78 -10.20 24.10 9.58
CA ASP A 78 -10.86 22.95 8.97
C ASP A 78 -9.82 22.05 8.29
N LEU A 79 -9.12 21.27 9.12
CA LEU A 79 -8.08 20.34 8.70
C LEU A 79 -8.67 19.02 8.19
N GLY A 80 -10.01 18.88 8.22
CA GLY A 80 -10.71 17.69 7.82
C GLY A 80 -10.47 16.48 8.75
N LEU A 81 -10.97 15.31 8.35
CA LEU A 81 -10.87 14.09 9.12
C LEU A 81 -9.42 13.58 9.30
N ALA A 82 -8.52 13.87 8.37
CA ALA A 82 -7.13 13.45 8.47
C ALA A 82 -6.41 14.00 9.71
N PHE A 83 -6.73 15.23 10.12
CA PHE A 83 -6.18 15.82 11.35
C PHE A 83 -6.73 15.11 12.60
N ARG A 84 -8.01 14.72 12.58
CA ARG A 84 -8.67 14.08 13.72
C ARG A 84 -8.13 12.68 14.02
N ALA A 85 -7.63 11.98 13.02
CA ALA A 85 -6.95 10.69 13.21
C ALA A 85 -5.73 10.77 14.13
N MET A 86 -5.14 11.95 14.28
CA MET A 86 -3.90 12.18 15.03
C MET A 86 -4.11 12.82 16.41
N GLY A 87 -5.34 13.22 16.73
CA GLY A 87 -5.68 13.91 17.98
C GLY A 87 -6.23 12.99 19.06
N ASP A 88 -6.22 13.51 20.29
CA ASP A 88 -6.91 12.90 21.42
C ASP A 88 -8.42 12.98 21.20
N ARG A 89 -9.09 11.85 21.05
CA ARG A 89 -10.53 11.77 20.74
C ARG A 89 -11.32 11.79 22.02
N THR A 90 -12.04 12.88 22.26
CA THR A 90 -12.90 12.99 23.45
C THR A 90 -14.29 13.48 23.02
N PRO A 91 -15.19 12.55 22.64
CA PRO A 91 -16.55 12.91 22.21
C PRO A 91 -17.42 13.44 23.34
N ALA A 92 -17.03 13.23 24.60
CA ALA A 92 -17.85 13.54 25.77
C ALA A 92 -18.39 14.99 25.84
N PRO A 93 -17.64 16.07 25.53
CA PRO A 93 -18.20 17.41 25.51
C PRO A 93 -19.29 17.59 24.45
N LEU A 94 -19.12 16.99 23.27
CA LEU A 94 -20.10 17.05 22.18
C LEU A 94 -21.36 16.22 22.53
N ASP A 95 -21.21 15.03 23.09
CA ASP A 95 -22.33 14.21 23.55
C ASP A 95 -23.16 14.94 24.60
N ARG A 96 -22.50 15.58 25.58
CA ARG A 96 -23.16 16.37 26.62
C ARG A 96 -23.92 17.56 26.03
N ALA A 97 -23.29 18.28 25.12
CA ALA A 97 -23.92 19.40 24.44
C ALA A 97 -25.12 18.96 23.58
N LEU A 98 -25.00 17.87 22.84
CA LEU A 98 -26.08 17.33 22.02
C LEU A 98 -27.30 16.92 22.86
N GLN A 99 -27.07 16.33 24.05
CA GLN A 99 -28.12 16.02 25.02
C GLN A 99 -28.80 17.27 25.56
N ALA A 100 -28.03 18.33 25.89
CA ALA A 100 -28.55 19.57 26.41
C ALA A 100 -29.39 20.36 25.41
N VAL A 101 -28.96 20.41 24.14
CA VAL A 101 -29.71 21.05 23.04
C VAL A 101 -31.02 20.31 22.75
N GLY A 102 -31.10 19.00 23.02
CA GLY A 102 -32.29 18.19 22.82
C GLY A 102 -32.57 17.85 21.34
N PRO A 103 -33.75 17.28 21.03
CA PRO A 103 -34.07 16.70 19.73
C PRO A 103 -34.58 17.72 18.69
N ALA A 104 -34.77 18.99 19.05
CA ALA A 104 -35.33 19.98 18.13
C ALA A 104 -34.39 20.27 16.94
N ASP A 105 -34.96 20.43 15.76
CA ASP A 105 -34.20 20.81 14.58
C ASP A 105 -33.70 22.26 14.68
N THR A 106 -32.42 22.41 14.95
CA THR A 106 -31.75 23.72 15.05
C THR A 106 -30.41 23.69 14.31
N PRO A 107 -29.89 24.85 13.85
CA PRO A 107 -28.55 24.91 13.24
C PRO A 107 -27.49 24.32 14.19
N LEU A 108 -27.55 24.67 15.45
CA LEU A 108 -26.61 24.24 16.48
C LEU A 108 -26.58 22.70 16.66
N ARG A 109 -27.79 22.08 16.65
CA ARG A 109 -27.89 20.62 16.68
C ARG A 109 -27.23 19.98 15.45
N ALA A 110 -27.47 20.51 14.27
CA ALA A 110 -26.87 19.98 13.02
C ALA A 110 -25.35 20.06 13.06
N GLU A 111 -24.77 21.16 13.55
CA GLU A 111 -23.33 21.33 13.70
C GLU A 111 -22.74 20.37 14.75
N LEU A 112 -23.42 20.20 15.90
CA LEU A 112 -22.99 19.22 16.93
C LEU A 112 -22.99 17.80 16.41
N LEU A 113 -24.05 17.36 15.70
CA LEU A 113 -24.12 16.04 15.07
C LEU A 113 -22.97 15.82 14.07
N ALA A 114 -22.71 16.81 13.22
CA ALA A 114 -21.61 16.75 12.27
C ALA A 114 -20.25 16.64 12.96
N ARG A 115 -20.01 17.46 13.99
CA ARG A 115 -18.75 17.41 14.75
C ARG A 115 -18.56 16.12 15.51
N LEU A 116 -19.61 15.62 16.17
CA LEU A 116 -19.57 14.34 16.86
C LEU A 116 -19.29 13.17 15.91
N SER A 117 -19.93 13.17 14.72
CA SER A 117 -19.61 12.23 13.66
C SER A 117 -18.11 12.25 13.31
N ALA A 118 -17.56 13.44 13.09
CA ALA A 118 -16.14 13.61 12.75
C ALA A 118 -15.20 13.11 13.87
N GLU A 119 -15.54 13.33 15.15
CA GLU A 119 -14.76 12.80 16.27
C GLU A 119 -14.80 11.26 16.37
N LEU A 120 -15.93 10.66 16.02
CA LEU A 120 -16.14 9.22 16.04
C LEU A 120 -15.66 8.49 14.78
N TYR A 121 -15.26 9.19 13.73
CA TYR A 121 -14.96 8.59 12.42
C TYR A 121 -13.90 7.47 12.49
N PHE A 122 -12.81 7.69 13.25
CA PHE A 122 -11.76 6.68 13.47
C PHE A 122 -11.89 5.95 14.81
N SER A 123 -13.06 5.99 15.45
CA SER A 123 -13.34 5.28 16.69
C SER A 123 -13.80 3.84 16.40
N PRO A 124 -13.96 2.99 17.43
CA PRO A 124 -14.58 1.68 17.30
C PRO A 124 -16.08 1.71 16.96
N GLU A 125 -16.68 2.89 16.77
CA GLU A 125 -18.12 3.10 16.53
C GLU A 125 -18.44 3.65 15.13
N PRO A 126 -18.01 3.02 14.03
CA PRO A 126 -18.14 3.57 12.66
C PRO A 126 -19.60 3.74 12.22
N GLU A 127 -20.49 2.85 12.64
CA GLU A 127 -21.91 2.93 12.32
C GLU A 127 -22.59 4.12 13.01
N ARG A 128 -22.22 4.40 14.27
CA ARG A 128 -22.69 5.60 14.97
C ARG A 128 -22.21 6.87 14.31
N SER A 129 -20.94 6.91 13.92
CA SER A 129 -20.35 8.03 13.20
C SER A 129 -21.12 8.31 11.91
N ARG A 130 -21.41 7.29 11.11
CA ARG A 130 -22.17 7.40 9.85
C ARG A 130 -23.58 7.91 10.09
N ALA A 131 -24.31 7.32 11.01
CA ALA A 131 -25.68 7.72 11.36
C ALA A 131 -25.76 9.19 11.78
N LEU A 132 -24.80 9.66 12.58
CA LEU A 132 -24.69 11.05 12.99
C LEU A 132 -24.44 12.00 11.81
N ALA A 133 -23.59 11.62 10.85
CA ALA A 133 -23.36 12.42 9.65
C ALA A 133 -24.61 12.55 8.79
N GLU A 134 -25.33 11.45 8.59
CA GLU A 134 -26.58 11.44 7.82
C GLU A 134 -27.67 12.26 8.53
N GLU A 135 -27.81 12.12 9.85
CA GLU A 135 -28.72 12.91 10.66
C GLU A 135 -28.38 14.41 10.61
N ALA A 136 -27.09 14.76 10.68
CA ALA A 136 -26.62 16.14 10.58
C ALA A 136 -27.07 16.79 9.27
N VAL A 137 -26.86 16.12 8.13
CA VAL A 137 -27.28 16.60 6.81
C VAL A 137 -28.79 16.73 6.73
N ALA A 138 -29.54 15.73 7.20
CA ALA A 138 -30.99 15.76 7.19
C ALA A 138 -31.57 16.91 8.06
N THR A 139 -31.02 17.10 9.26
CA THR A 139 -31.40 18.18 10.17
C THR A 139 -31.07 19.55 9.54
N ALA A 140 -29.86 19.75 9.03
CA ALA A 140 -29.46 21.00 8.41
C ALA A 140 -30.33 21.38 7.20
N ARG A 141 -30.74 20.40 6.38
CA ARG A 141 -31.67 20.60 5.26
C ARG A 141 -33.08 21.02 5.72
N ARG A 142 -33.60 20.44 6.83
CA ARG A 142 -34.90 20.85 7.39
C ARG A 142 -34.86 22.26 7.99
N VAL A 143 -33.74 22.60 8.64
CA VAL A 143 -33.51 23.93 9.21
C VAL A 143 -33.37 24.97 8.13
N GLY A 144 -32.68 24.66 7.01
CA GLY A 144 -32.45 25.60 5.92
C GLY A 144 -31.38 26.65 6.19
N ASP A 145 -30.56 26.48 7.26
CA ASP A 145 -29.42 27.37 7.51
C ASP A 145 -28.24 26.98 6.63
N PRO A 146 -27.71 27.89 5.79
CA PRO A 146 -26.64 27.56 4.85
C PRO A 146 -25.32 27.18 5.52
N ARG A 147 -25.00 27.75 6.70
CA ARG A 147 -23.73 27.44 7.41
C ARG A 147 -23.78 26.05 8.01
N ALA A 148 -24.85 25.73 8.72
CA ALA A 148 -25.06 24.41 9.29
C ALA A 148 -25.09 23.33 8.19
N LEU A 149 -25.71 23.62 7.05
CA LEU A 149 -25.77 22.70 5.91
C LEU A 149 -24.38 22.45 5.31
N VAL A 150 -23.58 23.49 5.12
CA VAL A 150 -22.21 23.33 4.62
C VAL A 150 -21.34 22.56 5.62
N ALA A 151 -21.44 22.85 6.91
CA ALA A 151 -20.71 22.13 7.95
C ALA A 151 -21.04 20.63 7.94
N ALA A 152 -22.34 20.29 7.88
CA ALA A 152 -22.81 18.91 7.84
C ALA A 152 -22.38 18.19 6.54
N LEU A 153 -22.55 18.83 5.40
CA LEU A 153 -22.15 18.28 4.10
C LEU A 153 -20.63 18.11 3.97
N ALA A 154 -19.83 19.02 4.54
CA ALA A 154 -18.38 18.89 4.51
C ALA A 154 -17.89 17.66 5.28
N VAL A 155 -18.44 17.40 6.47
CA VAL A 155 -18.10 16.21 7.25
C VAL A 155 -18.58 14.93 6.55
N HIS A 156 -19.82 14.93 6.05
CA HIS A 156 -20.36 13.80 5.30
C HIS A 156 -19.54 13.51 4.04
N HIS A 157 -19.15 14.54 3.29
CA HIS A 157 -18.31 14.42 2.10
C HIS A 157 -16.94 13.82 2.43
N ASP A 158 -16.23 14.41 3.40
CA ASP A 158 -14.89 13.94 3.81
C ASP A 158 -14.89 12.50 4.32
N GLY A 159 -15.94 12.09 5.03
CA GLY A 159 -16.00 10.77 5.66
C GLY A 159 -16.62 9.68 4.79
N TYR A 160 -17.64 10.01 4.02
CA TYR A 160 -18.52 9.00 3.42
C TYR A 160 -18.72 9.14 1.91
N VAL A 161 -18.19 10.20 1.30
CA VAL A 161 -18.17 10.36 -0.16
C VAL A 161 -16.77 10.11 -0.70
N VAL A 162 -15.77 10.73 -0.10
CA VAL A 162 -14.35 10.54 -0.48
C VAL A 162 -13.93 9.09 -0.28
N GLY A 163 -13.40 8.46 -1.32
CA GLY A 163 -12.93 7.06 -1.30
C GLY A 163 -14.02 5.99 -1.45
N HIS A 164 -15.32 6.37 -1.41
CA HIS A 164 -16.45 5.44 -1.49
C HIS A 164 -17.35 5.66 -2.70
N ALA A 165 -17.56 6.93 -3.09
CA ALA A 165 -18.39 7.27 -4.25
C ALA A 165 -17.58 7.23 -5.55
N ASP A 166 -18.29 7.13 -6.68
CA ASP A 166 -17.66 7.41 -7.97
C ASP A 166 -17.25 8.88 -8.07
N ALA A 167 -16.24 9.16 -8.89
CA ALA A 167 -15.69 10.51 -9.04
C ALA A 167 -16.75 11.54 -9.48
N ALA A 168 -17.75 11.15 -10.25
CA ALA A 168 -18.82 12.05 -10.69
C ALA A 168 -19.77 12.43 -9.54
N ALA A 169 -20.10 11.46 -8.66
CA ALA A 169 -20.90 11.74 -7.46
C ALA A 169 -20.14 12.67 -6.49
N ALA A 170 -18.85 12.42 -6.27
CA ALA A 170 -18.00 13.28 -5.44
C ALA A 170 -17.93 14.70 -6.00
N LEU A 171 -17.70 14.85 -7.31
CA LEU A 171 -17.70 16.16 -7.99
C LEU A 171 -19.02 16.92 -7.88
N ARG A 172 -20.17 16.22 -7.94
CA ARG A 172 -21.47 16.86 -7.70
C ARG A 172 -21.60 17.35 -6.26
N GLY A 173 -21.17 16.54 -5.28
CA GLY A 173 -21.18 16.90 -3.85
C GLY A 173 -20.33 18.15 -3.56
N SER A 174 -19.09 18.18 -4.03
CA SER A 174 -18.21 19.34 -3.82
C SER A 174 -18.66 20.58 -4.60
N ALA A 175 -19.35 20.41 -5.74
CA ALA A 175 -19.95 21.54 -6.45
C ALA A 175 -21.12 22.15 -5.65
N GLU A 176 -21.99 21.31 -5.06
CA GLU A 176 -23.05 21.76 -4.14
C GLU A 176 -22.47 22.52 -2.94
N LEU A 177 -21.46 21.91 -2.28
CA LEU A 177 -20.74 22.56 -1.18
C LEU A 177 -20.20 23.93 -1.56
N LEU A 178 -19.54 24.05 -2.71
CA LEU A 178 -18.95 25.29 -3.17
C LEU A 178 -20.03 26.36 -3.44
N GLN A 179 -21.15 25.98 -4.02
CA GLN A 179 -22.27 26.88 -4.28
C GLN A 179 -22.87 27.38 -2.96
N LEU A 180 -23.17 26.50 -2.03
CA LEU A 180 -23.71 26.86 -0.71
C LEU A 180 -22.73 27.73 0.08
N ALA A 181 -21.45 27.42 0.06
CA ALA A 181 -20.42 28.21 0.73
C ALA A 181 -20.31 29.64 0.17
N ARG A 182 -20.50 29.82 -1.13
CA ARG A 182 -20.58 31.18 -1.76
C ARG A 182 -21.78 31.96 -1.27
N THR A 183 -22.92 31.31 -1.07
CA THR A 183 -24.14 32.01 -0.62
C THR A 183 -24.15 32.30 0.88
N SER A 184 -23.40 31.55 1.69
CA SER A 184 -23.31 31.76 3.13
C SER A 184 -22.56 33.04 3.51
N GLY A 185 -21.74 33.57 2.61
CA GLY A 185 -20.89 34.74 2.87
C GLY A 185 -19.72 34.47 3.83
N ASP A 186 -19.61 33.23 4.35
CA ASP A 186 -18.51 32.83 5.24
C ASP A 186 -17.29 32.39 4.41
N ARG A 187 -16.23 33.11 4.54
CA ARG A 187 -14.99 32.95 3.76
C ARG A 187 -14.19 31.71 4.19
N ARG A 188 -14.26 31.29 5.47
CA ARG A 188 -13.64 30.07 5.95
C ARG A 188 -14.35 28.83 5.38
N THR A 189 -15.68 28.86 5.43
CA THR A 189 -16.53 27.84 4.81
C THR A 189 -16.25 27.72 3.30
N LEU A 190 -16.00 28.83 2.62
CA LEU A 190 -15.62 28.84 1.20
C LEU A 190 -14.26 28.15 0.96
N LEU A 191 -13.28 28.34 1.86
CA LEU A 191 -11.99 27.61 1.77
C LEU A 191 -12.18 26.12 1.98
N ALA A 192 -13.00 25.70 2.95
CA ALA A 192 -13.29 24.28 3.17
C ALA A 192 -13.93 23.62 1.93
N ALA A 193 -14.90 24.29 1.32
CA ALA A 193 -15.55 23.79 0.11
C ALA A 193 -14.59 23.72 -1.10
N ARG A 194 -13.71 24.72 -1.27
CA ARG A 194 -12.66 24.68 -2.30
C ARG A 194 -11.67 23.54 -2.08
N ARG A 195 -11.28 23.28 -0.83
CA ARG A 195 -10.42 22.16 -0.49
C ARG A 195 -11.04 20.81 -0.90
N ALA A 196 -12.30 20.59 -0.57
CA ALA A 196 -13.04 19.41 -1.00
C ALA A 196 -13.08 19.31 -2.54
N ARG A 197 -13.31 20.43 -3.21
CA ARG A 197 -13.35 20.50 -4.67
C ARG A 197 -12.00 20.16 -5.32
N VAL A 198 -10.87 20.66 -4.78
CA VAL A 198 -9.53 20.32 -5.27
C VAL A 198 -9.29 18.81 -5.18
N PHE A 199 -9.67 18.18 -4.07
CA PHE A 199 -9.52 16.74 -3.89
C PHE A 199 -10.33 15.94 -4.93
N ASP A 200 -11.60 16.26 -5.12
CA ASP A 200 -12.46 15.56 -6.07
C ASP A 200 -12.02 15.74 -7.53
N LEU A 201 -11.57 16.94 -7.88
CA LEU A 201 -11.01 17.21 -9.21
C LEU A 201 -9.74 16.38 -9.47
N LEU A 202 -8.89 16.22 -8.46
CA LEU A 202 -7.72 15.34 -8.54
C LEU A 202 -8.13 13.87 -8.73
N VAL A 203 -9.10 13.37 -7.96
CA VAL A 203 -9.60 12.00 -8.10
C VAL A 203 -10.23 11.77 -9.47
N ALA A 204 -10.91 12.78 -10.03
CA ALA A 204 -11.47 12.73 -11.38
C ALA A 204 -10.42 12.91 -12.50
N GLY A 205 -9.20 13.32 -12.15
CA GLY A 205 -8.13 13.59 -13.12
C GLY A 205 -8.31 14.88 -13.92
N ASP A 206 -9.06 15.84 -13.37
CA ASP A 206 -9.24 17.20 -13.97
C ASP A 206 -8.20 18.17 -13.43
N LEU A 207 -7.01 18.13 -14.00
CA LEU A 207 -5.89 18.95 -13.54
C LEU A 207 -6.10 20.45 -13.81
N ALA A 208 -6.77 20.82 -14.88
CA ALA A 208 -7.08 22.23 -15.19
C ALA A 208 -8.03 22.80 -14.11
N GLY A 209 -9.04 22.03 -13.71
CA GLY A 209 -9.91 22.39 -12.60
C GLY A 209 -9.17 22.49 -11.27
N VAL A 210 -8.23 21.57 -11.00
CA VAL A 210 -7.37 21.62 -9.82
C VAL A 210 -6.54 22.90 -9.78
N ASP A 211 -5.87 23.25 -10.86
CA ASP A 211 -5.04 24.46 -10.93
C ASP A 211 -5.88 25.72 -10.71
N ALA A 212 -7.08 25.81 -11.30
CA ALA A 212 -7.99 26.92 -11.13
C ALA A 212 -8.51 27.06 -9.68
N GLU A 213 -8.94 25.93 -9.06
CA GLU A 213 -9.45 25.97 -7.68
C GLU A 213 -8.33 26.18 -6.65
N THR A 214 -7.12 25.62 -6.89
CA THR A 214 -5.95 25.86 -6.04
C THR A 214 -5.54 27.34 -6.05
N GLU A 215 -5.57 27.99 -7.20
CA GLU A 215 -5.27 29.44 -7.30
C GLU A 215 -6.32 30.27 -6.59
N ALA A 216 -7.60 29.94 -6.78
CA ALA A 216 -8.68 30.62 -6.09
C ALA A 216 -8.64 30.40 -4.55
N PHE A 217 -8.22 29.22 -4.11
CA PHE A 217 -7.97 28.92 -2.70
C PHE A 217 -6.79 29.76 -2.17
N ARG A 218 -5.68 29.81 -2.91
CA ARG A 218 -4.47 30.54 -2.53
C ARG A 218 -4.77 32.05 -2.30
N LEU A 219 -5.45 32.66 -3.25
CA LEU A 219 -5.81 34.09 -3.16
C LEU A 219 -6.65 34.39 -1.91
N LEU A 220 -7.64 33.54 -1.63
CA LEU A 220 -8.49 33.68 -0.46
C LEU A 220 -7.73 33.41 0.85
N ALA A 221 -6.84 32.39 0.86
CA ALA A 221 -6.02 32.09 2.01
C ALA A 221 -5.01 33.17 2.36
N GLU A 222 -4.45 33.84 1.36
CA GLU A 222 -3.57 35.00 1.54
C GLU A 222 -4.31 36.20 2.12
N GLU A 223 -5.53 36.47 1.62
CA GLU A 223 -6.36 37.55 2.12
C GLU A 223 -6.76 37.36 3.58
N LEU A 224 -7.14 36.12 3.97
CA LEU A 224 -7.49 35.79 5.33
C LEU A 224 -6.26 35.70 6.27
N ARG A 225 -5.05 35.60 5.72
CA ARG A 225 -3.78 35.55 6.44
C ARG A 225 -3.68 34.41 7.48
N LEU A 226 -4.43 33.35 7.29
CA LEU A 226 -4.44 32.21 8.20
C LEU A 226 -3.33 31.21 7.81
N PRO A 227 -2.38 30.90 8.72
CA PRO A 227 -1.21 30.06 8.41
C PRO A 227 -1.57 28.69 7.84
N THR A 228 -2.58 28.04 8.39
CA THR A 228 -3.02 26.69 7.99
C THR A 228 -3.46 26.65 6.53
N TYR A 229 -4.19 27.64 6.05
CA TYR A 229 -4.65 27.67 4.66
C TYR A 229 -3.48 27.92 3.68
N ARG A 230 -2.48 28.67 4.10
CA ARG A 230 -1.23 28.84 3.32
C ARG A 230 -0.44 27.53 3.25
N TRP A 231 -0.43 26.76 4.35
CA TRP A 231 0.19 25.45 4.38
C TRP A 231 -0.44 24.49 3.33
N TRP A 232 -1.76 24.47 3.20
CA TRP A 232 -2.44 23.69 2.15
C TRP A 232 -1.91 24.03 0.75
N THR A 233 -1.76 25.31 0.45
CA THR A 233 -1.24 25.76 -0.84
C THR A 233 0.19 25.30 -1.07
N ALA A 234 1.05 25.37 -0.05
CA ALA A 234 2.43 24.90 -0.14
C ALA A 234 2.49 23.39 -0.37
N LEU A 235 1.64 22.63 0.35
CA LEU A 235 1.53 21.17 0.21
C LEU A 235 1.13 20.76 -1.21
N TRP A 236 0.10 21.38 -1.78
CA TRP A 236 -0.34 21.07 -3.14
C TRP A 236 0.66 21.46 -4.21
N ARG A 237 1.44 22.51 -3.98
CA ARG A 237 2.56 22.86 -4.88
C ARG A 237 3.66 21.79 -4.83
N ALA A 238 3.95 21.24 -3.65
CA ALA A 238 4.90 20.13 -3.52
C ALA A 238 4.39 18.88 -4.23
N MET A 239 3.13 18.51 -4.03
CA MET A 239 2.46 17.41 -4.74
C MET A 239 2.53 17.59 -6.26
N ARG A 240 2.22 18.79 -6.74
CA ARG A 240 2.25 19.11 -8.17
C ARG A 240 3.65 18.99 -8.75
N ALA A 241 4.69 19.42 -8.00
CA ALA A 241 6.07 19.28 -8.41
C ALA A 241 6.50 17.81 -8.52
N LEU A 242 6.08 16.97 -7.55
CA LEU A 242 6.33 15.53 -7.60
C LEU A 242 5.63 14.87 -8.79
N LEU A 243 4.37 15.19 -9.02
CA LEU A 243 3.58 14.67 -10.14
C LEU A 243 4.23 15.00 -11.51
N ASP A 244 4.78 16.21 -11.65
CA ASP A 244 5.50 16.64 -12.85
C ASP A 244 6.91 16.01 -13.00
N GLY A 245 7.40 15.29 -11.97
CA GLY A 245 8.76 14.74 -11.91
C GLY A 245 9.84 15.79 -11.61
N ARG A 246 9.48 16.93 -11.03
CA ARG A 246 10.42 18.00 -10.59
C ARG A 246 10.87 17.70 -9.16
N HIS A 247 11.68 16.64 -8.99
CA HIS A 247 12.03 16.04 -7.70
C HIS A 247 12.71 17.03 -6.74
N ALA A 248 13.66 17.83 -7.23
CA ALA A 248 14.34 18.83 -6.40
C ALA A 248 13.39 19.91 -5.89
N ASP A 249 12.45 20.36 -6.73
CA ASP A 249 11.39 21.30 -6.33
C ASP A 249 10.43 20.65 -5.34
N ALA A 250 10.03 19.40 -5.57
CA ALA A 250 9.13 18.66 -4.68
C ALA A 250 9.72 18.53 -3.28
N GLU A 251 10.99 18.15 -3.17
CA GLU A 251 11.68 18.03 -1.88
C GLU A 251 11.79 19.38 -1.16
N ARG A 252 12.23 20.43 -1.85
CA ARG A 252 12.31 21.78 -1.28
C ARG A 252 10.95 22.28 -0.81
N LEU A 253 9.90 22.12 -1.62
CA LEU A 253 8.54 22.55 -1.29
C LEU A 253 7.92 21.72 -0.17
N ALA A 254 8.25 20.43 -0.06
CA ALA A 254 7.84 19.57 1.06
C ALA A 254 8.43 20.06 2.39
N LEU A 255 9.73 20.40 2.40
CA LEU A 255 10.39 20.98 3.58
C LEU A 255 9.85 22.38 3.92
N GLU A 256 9.57 23.21 2.92
CA GLU A 256 8.90 24.50 3.14
C GLU A 256 7.52 24.32 3.77
N ALA A 257 6.71 23.39 3.25
CA ALA A 257 5.40 23.09 3.82
C ALA A 257 5.52 22.54 5.26
N GLN A 258 6.50 21.66 5.52
CA GLN A 258 6.78 21.16 6.86
C GLN A 258 7.12 22.31 7.83
N ALA A 259 8.02 23.20 7.43
CA ALA A 259 8.44 24.34 8.24
C ALA A 259 7.31 25.36 8.52
N MET A 260 6.29 25.41 7.65
CA MET A 260 5.08 26.23 7.88
C MET A 260 4.16 25.63 8.93
N GLY A 261 4.33 24.36 9.32
CA GLY A 261 3.57 23.71 10.36
C GLY A 261 3.71 24.46 11.67
N ALA A 262 2.71 25.31 12.01
CA ALA A 262 2.62 25.92 13.33
C ALA A 262 2.31 24.84 14.38
N ARG A 263 2.62 25.12 15.65
CA ARG A 263 2.50 24.16 16.78
C ARG A 263 1.28 23.23 16.77
N PRO A 264 0.07 23.67 16.38
CA PRO A 264 -1.11 22.79 16.47
C PRO A 264 -1.19 21.69 15.43
N PHE A 265 -0.58 21.89 14.26
CA PHE A 265 -0.61 20.91 13.18
C PHE A 265 0.78 20.46 12.71
N VAL A 266 1.81 20.66 13.55
CA VAL A 266 3.18 20.19 13.29
C VAL A 266 3.16 18.69 12.94
N ARG A 267 2.46 17.87 13.72
CA ARG A 267 2.34 16.43 13.46
C ARG A 267 1.72 16.11 12.11
N LEU A 268 0.70 16.88 11.68
CA LEU A 268 0.08 16.69 10.37
C LEU A 268 1.02 17.16 9.25
N ALA A 269 1.73 18.27 9.45
CA ALA A 269 2.70 18.78 8.50
C ALA A 269 3.88 17.81 8.34
N ASP A 270 4.40 17.27 9.45
CA ASP A 270 5.46 16.25 9.47
C ASP A 270 5.02 14.97 8.74
N LEU A 271 3.81 14.48 9.02
CA LEU A 271 3.26 13.30 8.37
C LEU A 271 3.11 13.48 6.86
N ASN A 272 2.59 14.62 6.42
CA ASN A 272 2.40 14.88 4.99
C ASN A 272 3.73 15.12 4.27
N ALA A 273 4.71 15.77 4.91
CA ALA A 273 6.07 15.90 4.40
C ALA A 273 6.72 14.50 4.26
N MET A 274 6.53 13.63 5.25
CA MET A 274 7.01 12.25 5.21
C MET A 274 6.40 11.47 4.04
N PHE A 275 5.10 11.59 3.77
CA PHE A 275 4.49 10.95 2.61
C PHE A 275 5.09 11.45 1.29
N LEU A 276 5.29 12.75 1.14
CA LEU A 276 5.95 13.31 -0.05
C LEU A 276 7.37 12.76 -0.22
N VAL A 277 8.17 12.74 0.86
CA VAL A 277 9.54 12.23 0.84
C VAL A 277 9.54 10.73 0.55
N PHE A 278 8.59 9.95 1.11
CA PHE A 278 8.49 8.52 0.85
C PHE A 278 8.31 8.21 -0.65
N PHE A 279 7.35 8.84 -1.30
CA PHE A 279 7.12 8.61 -2.74
C PHE A 279 8.22 9.21 -3.61
N LEU A 280 8.82 10.31 -3.20
CA LEU A 280 10.02 10.87 -3.86
C LEU A 280 11.20 9.88 -3.79
N ARG A 281 11.51 9.32 -2.63
CA ARG A 281 12.59 8.32 -2.48
C ARG A 281 12.28 7.03 -3.22
N ARG A 282 10.99 6.63 -3.27
CA ARG A 282 10.55 5.49 -4.09
C ARG A 282 10.86 5.73 -5.58
N GLU A 283 10.51 6.88 -6.12
CA GLU A 283 10.77 7.22 -7.52
C GLU A 283 12.27 7.27 -7.83
N GLN A 284 13.08 7.76 -6.90
CA GLN A 284 14.54 7.83 -7.01
C GLN A 284 15.25 6.47 -6.77
N GLY A 285 14.56 5.43 -6.31
CA GLY A 285 15.20 4.16 -5.93
C GLY A 285 16.00 4.22 -4.62
N ARG A 286 15.67 5.17 -3.74
CA ARG A 286 16.34 5.45 -2.46
C ARG A 286 15.43 5.14 -1.26
N LEU A 287 14.50 4.23 -1.42
CA LEU A 287 13.52 3.91 -0.37
C LEU A 287 14.16 3.21 0.83
N ASP A 288 15.31 2.57 0.64
CA ASP A 288 16.16 1.96 1.67
C ASP A 288 16.60 2.96 2.75
N GLU A 289 16.74 4.24 2.42
CA GLU A 289 17.04 5.30 3.40
C GLU A 289 15.96 5.45 4.48
N LEU A 290 14.72 5.11 4.15
CA LEU A 290 13.56 5.24 5.04
C LEU A 290 13.20 3.93 5.76
N GLU A 291 13.73 2.80 5.31
CA GLU A 291 13.41 1.46 5.82
C GLU A 291 13.56 1.35 7.36
N PRO A 292 14.61 1.86 8.02
CA PRO A 292 14.74 1.76 9.48
C PRO A 292 13.60 2.43 10.26
N GLY A 293 12.95 3.45 9.67
CA GLY A 293 11.82 4.18 10.28
C GLY A 293 10.44 3.56 10.04
N MET A 294 10.31 2.69 9.04
CA MET A 294 8.98 2.19 8.61
C MET A 294 8.26 1.38 9.68
N ARG A 295 8.94 0.42 10.30
CA ARG A 295 8.33 -0.45 11.34
C ARG A 295 7.99 0.31 12.61
N PRO A 296 8.87 1.16 13.17
CA PRO A 296 8.52 2.03 14.30
C PRO A 296 7.32 2.94 14.00
N PHE A 297 7.24 3.48 12.78
CA PHE A 297 6.12 4.32 12.36
C PHE A 297 4.80 3.53 12.34
N ALA A 298 4.78 2.32 11.77
CA ALA A 298 3.59 1.46 11.78
C ALA A 298 3.14 1.12 13.22
N ALA A 299 4.10 0.86 14.12
CA ALA A 299 3.79 0.57 15.52
C ALA A 299 3.20 1.77 16.26
N GLN A 300 3.71 2.99 15.99
CA GLN A 300 3.18 4.23 16.58
C GLN A 300 1.76 4.59 16.08
N GLN A 301 1.39 4.12 14.89
CA GLN A 301 0.11 4.40 14.23
C GLN A 301 -0.76 3.13 14.11
N ALA A 302 -0.66 2.22 15.06
CA ALA A 302 -1.33 0.91 15.02
C ALA A 302 -2.87 1.02 14.92
N ASP A 303 -3.45 2.11 15.40
CA ASP A 303 -4.89 2.40 15.32
C ASP A 303 -5.36 2.81 13.92
N ILE A 304 -4.43 3.08 12.98
CA ILE A 304 -4.74 3.49 11.62
C ILE A 304 -4.32 2.37 10.65
N PRO A 305 -5.24 1.48 10.23
CA PRO A 305 -4.89 0.31 9.41
C PRO A 305 -4.20 0.67 8.09
N SER A 306 -4.54 1.80 7.46
CA SER A 306 -3.90 2.28 6.23
C SER A 306 -2.40 2.57 6.39
N THR A 307 -1.92 2.84 7.60
CA THR A 307 -0.48 3.00 7.89
C THR A 307 0.28 1.69 7.68
N ALA A 308 -0.27 0.57 8.16
CA ALA A 308 0.31 -0.76 7.93
C ALA A 308 0.38 -1.09 6.44
N VAL A 309 -0.64 -0.69 5.66
CA VAL A 309 -0.64 -0.86 4.20
C VAL A 309 0.51 -0.09 3.55
N GLY A 310 0.70 1.19 3.92
CA GLY A 310 1.77 2.02 3.37
C GLY A 310 3.17 1.46 3.67
N VAL A 311 3.38 0.97 4.89
CA VAL A 311 4.63 0.30 5.28
C VAL A 311 4.84 -1.01 4.51
N GLY A 312 3.81 -1.86 4.42
CA GLY A 312 3.88 -3.10 3.66
C GLY A 312 4.14 -2.88 2.17
N PHE A 313 3.59 -1.81 1.59
CA PHE A 313 3.91 -1.39 0.23
C PHE A 313 5.40 -1.03 0.11
N GLY A 314 5.96 -0.23 1.03
CA GLY A 314 7.37 0.12 1.03
C GLY A 314 8.28 -1.10 1.15
N LEU A 315 7.95 -2.04 2.04
CA LEU A 315 8.69 -3.29 2.20
C LEU A 315 8.65 -4.17 0.94
N ALA A 316 7.50 -4.26 0.28
CA ALA A 316 7.37 -4.99 -0.99
C ALA A 316 8.21 -4.36 -2.11
N GLU A 317 8.23 -3.02 -2.22
CA GLU A 317 9.08 -2.30 -3.19
C GLU A 317 10.58 -2.46 -2.89
N LEU A 318 10.96 -2.70 -1.64
CA LEU A 318 12.34 -3.05 -1.21
C LEU A 318 12.68 -4.55 -1.38
N GLY A 319 11.76 -5.36 -1.92
CA GLY A 319 11.97 -6.79 -2.11
C GLY A 319 11.80 -7.64 -0.84
N GLN A 320 11.32 -7.06 0.27
CA GLN A 320 11.04 -7.78 1.52
C GLN A 320 9.66 -8.47 1.43
N HIS A 321 9.55 -9.40 0.49
CA HIS A 321 8.28 -9.99 0.06
C HIS A 321 7.61 -10.83 1.16
N ASP A 322 8.36 -11.54 2.00
CA ASP A 322 7.80 -12.38 3.06
C ASP A 322 7.07 -11.55 4.12
N GLU A 323 7.66 -10.43 4.55
CA GLU A 323 7.05 -9.54 5.53
C GLU A 323 5.83 -8.83 4.96
N ALA A 324 5.92 -8.37 3.71
CA ALA A 324 4.80 -7.76 2.98
C ALA A 324 3.64 -8.76 2.78
N ALA A 325 3.92 -10.02 2.47
CA ALA A 325 2.92 -11.08 2.37
C ALA A 325 2.25 -11.37 3.72
N GLY A 326 3.03 -11.39 4.80
CA GLY A 326 2.51 -11.51 6.17
C GLY A 326 1.57 -10.37 6.55
N MET A 327 1.89 -9.13 6.19
CA MET A 327 1.02 -7.97 6.38
C MET A 327 -0.27 -8.11 5.54
N LEU A 328 -0.16 -8.43 4.26
CA LEU A 328 -1.30 -8.65 3.36
C LEU A 328 -2.24 -9.73 3.91
N ALA A 329 -1.69 -10.82 4.45
CA ALA A 329 -2.46 -11.90 5.06
C ALA A 329 -3.26 -11.44 6.29
N ARG A 330 -2.66 -10.63 7.16
CA ARG A 330 -3.34 -10.10 8.35
C ARG A 330 -4.48 -9.16 7.98
N LEU A 331 -4.28 -8.28 6.99
CA LEU A 331 -5.31 -7.34 6.53
C LEU A 331 -6.45 -8.02 5.76
N ALA A 332 -6.17 -9.14 5.12
CA ALA A 332 -7.19 -9.92 4.43
C ALA A 332 -8.05 -10.80 5.37
N ALA A 333 -7.71 -10.92 6.64
CA ALA A 333 -8.39 -11.79 7.59
C ALA A 333 -9.87 -11.41 7.84
N ASP A 334 -10.20 -10.12 7.71
CA ASP A 334 -11.56 -9.57 7.80
C ASP A 334 -12.09 -9.05 6.44
N ASP A 335 -11.58 -9.59 5.35
CA ASP A 335 -11.90 -9.15 3.98
C ASP A 335 -11.66 -7.64 3.76
N TYR A 336 -10.61 -7.11 4.37
CA TYR A 336 -10.20 -5.69 4.32
C TYR A 336 -11.23 -4.71 4.92
N ALA A 337 -12.19 -5.20 5.72
CA ALA A 337 -13.30 -4.38 6.23
C ALA A 337 -12.84 -3.14 7.00
N ARG A 338 -11.73 -3.26 7.77
CA ARG A 338 -11.14 -2.15 8.52
C ARG A 338 -10.46 -1.08 7.66
N LEU A 339 -10.27 -1.33 6.37
CA LEU A 339 -9.68 -0.39 5.41
C LEU A 339 -10.74 0.36 4.59
N HIS A 340 -12.03 0.02 4.75
CA HIS A 340 -13.13 0.67 4.04
C HIS A 340 -13.50 2.02 4.65
N ASP A 341 -12.48 2.87 4.80
CA ASP A 341 -12.59 4.28 5.19
C ASP A 341 -12.24 5.20 4.01
N ARG A 342 -12.12 6.50 4.26
CA ARG A 342 -11.71 7.48 3.24
C ARG A 342 -10.37 7.17 2.55
N ASN A 343 -9.51 6.34 3.16
CA ASN A 343 -8.24 5.91 2.60
C ASN A 343 -8.36 4.64 1.77
N TRP A 344 -9.59 4.10 1.58
CA TRP A 344 -9.79 2.83 0.88
C TRP A 344 -9.13 2.80 -0.50
N LEU A 345 -9.32 3.83 -1.32
CA LEU A 345 -8.76 3.88 -2.68
C LEU A 345 -7.23 3.76 -2.68
N VAL A 346 -6.53 4.49 -1.81
CA VAL A 346 -5.07 4.42 -1.72
C VAL A 346 -4.60 3.13 -1.08
N SER A 347 -5.29 2.64 -0.05
CA SER A 347 -4.98 1.36 0.58
C SER A 347 -5.12 0.22 -0.40
N TRP A 348 -6.23 0.17 -1.14
CA TRP A 348 -6.45 -0.81 -2.19
C TRP A 348 -5.36 -0.77 -3.28
N PHE A 349 -5.00 0.41 -3.76
CA PHE A 349 -3.96 0.57 -4.79
C PHE A 349 -2.60 0.03 -4.33
N GLN A 350 -2.21 0.34 -3.10
CA GLN A 350 -0.98 -0.17 -2.51
C GLN A 350 -1.02 -1.68 -2.29
N LEU A 351 -2.15 -2.22 -1.79
CA LEU A 351 -2.36 -3.66 -1.64
C LEU A 351 -2.34 -4.40 -2.99
N ALA A 352 -2.87 -3.79 -4.05
CA ALA A 352 -2.80 -4.34 -5.40
C ALA A 352 -1.35 -4.55 -5.86
N ARG A 353 -0.48 -3.55 -5.62
CA ARG A 353 0.94 -3.66 -5.92
C ARG A 353 1.63 -4.72 -5.06
N VAL A 354 1.35 -4.75 -3.75
CA VAL A 354 1.88 -5.78 -2.85
C VAL A 354 1.48 -7.18 -3.31
N ALA A 355 0.19 -7.42 -3.57
CA ALA A 355 -0.29 -8.74 -4.01
C ALA A 355 0.37 -9.20 -5.32
N ALA A 356 0.59 -8.27 -6.26
CA ALA A 356 1.28 -8.55 -7.51
C ALA A 356 2.76 -8.89 -7.28
N LEU A 357 3.47 -8.14 -6.45
CA LEU A 357 4.90 -8.35 -6.18
C LEU A 357 5.17 -9.64 -5.40
N VAL A 358 4.32 -9.97 -4.41
CA VAL A 358 4.47 -11.22 -3.63
C VAL A 358 3.89 -12.46 -4.33
N GLY A 359 3.21 -12.28 -5.47
CA GLY A 359 2.63 -13.37 -6.24
C GLY A 359 1.42 -14.07 -5.60
N ASP A 360 0.71 -13.41 -4.70
CA ASP A 360 -0.46 -13.98 -4.00
C ASP A 360 -1.71 -13.94 -4.88
N ARG A 361 -1.91 -14.97 -5.69
CA ARG A 361 -3.03 -15.06 -6.64
C ARG A 361 -4.40 -15.01 -5.97
N ALA A 362 -4.57 -15.63 -4.80
CA ALA A 362 -5.86 -15.68 -4.14
C ALA A 362 -6.29 -14.28 -3.65
N ARG A 363 -5.36 -13.54 -3.07
CA ARG A 363 -5.63 -12.17 -2.64
C ARG A 363 -5.68 -11.19 -3.80
N ALA A 364 -4.88 -11.41 -4.85
CA ALA A 364 -4.97 -10.64 -6.09
C ALA A 364 -6.35 -10.75 -6.75
N GLU A 365 -6.96 -11.95 -6.78
CA GLU A 365 -8.33 -12.16 -7.28
C GLU A 365 -9.34 -11.31 -6.49
N ARG A 366 -9.28 -11.41 -5.14
CA ARG A 366 -10.20 -10.66 -4.29
C ARG A 366 -10.03 -9.15 -4.43
N LEU A 367 -8.79 -8.67 -4.44
CA LEU A 367 -8.49 -7.24 -4.63
C LEU A 367 -8.90 -6.75 -6.02
N TYR A 368 -8.81 -7.59 -7.06
CA TYR A 368 -9.28 -7.23 -8.40
C TYR A 368 -10.80 -6.97 -8.40
N GLU A 369 -11.59 -7.86 -7.79
CA GLU A 369 -13.05 -7.67 -7.69
C GLU A 369 -13.41 -6.41 -6.88
N LEU A 370 -12.74 -6.19 -5.74
CA LEU A 370 -12.95 -5.00 -4.91
C LEU A 370 -12.53 -3.70 -5.61
N GLY A 371 -11.55 -3.77 -6.51
CA GLY A 371 -11.02 -2.61 -7.23
C GLY A 371 -11.79 -2.21 -8.48
N ARG A 372 -12.59 -3.10 -9.07
CA ARG A 372 -13.35 -2.79 -10.30
C ARG A 372 -14.21 -1.51 -10.22
N PRO A 373 -14.92 -1.23 -9.11
CA PRO A 373 -15.67 0.02 -8.97
C PRO A 373 -14.79 1.28 -8.89
N LEU A 374 -13.48 1.13 -8.62
CA LEU A 374 -12.53 2.23 -8.49
C LEU A 374 -11.89 2.62 -9.84
N ALA A 375 -12.19 1.87 -10.90
CA ALA A 375 -11.70 2.15 -12.25
C ALA A 375 -12.04 3.59 -12.68
N GLY A 376 -11.13 4.22 -13.41
CA GLY A 376 -11.30 5.60 -13.91
C GLY A 376 -11.00 6.69 -12.89
N GLN A 377 -10.73 6.37 -11.63
CA GLN A 377 -10.33 7.33 -10.60
C GLN A 377 -8.80 7.51 -10.56
N CYS A 378 -8.35 8.65 -9.99
CA CYS A 378 -6.96 8.88 -9.65
C CYS A 378 -6.76 8.74 -8.15
N VAL A 379 -5.62 8.14 -7.75
CA VAL A 379 -5.34 7.74 -6.37
C VAL A 379 -4.62 8.86 -5.62
N MET A 380 -5.17 9.27 -4.47
CA MET A 380 -4.62 10.32 -3.63
C MET A 380 -4.21 9.79 -2.27
N VAL A 381 -3.03 10.18 -1.80
CA VAL A 381 -2.56 9.92 -0.44
C VAL A 381 -3.00 11.04 0.48
N SER A 382 -3.59 10.71 1.63
CA SER A 382 -3.98 11.66 2.68
C SER A 382 -4.91 12.75 2.14
N VAL A 383 -4.55 14.01 2.31
CA VAL A 383 -5.32 15.21 1.94
C VAL A 383 -4.87 15.77 0.58
N ALA A 384 -4.72 14.94 -0.42
CA ALA A 384 -4.09 15.28 -1.70
C ALA A 384 -2.60 15.66 -1.57
N THR A 385 -1.90 14.99 -0.66
CA THR A 385 -0.47 15.20 -0.42
C THR A 385 0.38 14.62 -1.54
N VAL A 386 0.00 13.45 -2.05
CA VAL A 386 0.64 12.80 -3.20
C VAL A 386 -0.45 12.26 -4.12
N CYS A 387 -0.25 12.43 -5.42
CA CYS A 387 -1.06 11.78 -6.45
C CYS A 387 -0.29 10.58 -7.00
N LEU A 388 -0.89 9.38 -6.91
CA LEU A 388 -0.32 8.11 -7.39
C LEU A 388 -0.79 7.75 -8.81
N GLY A 389 -1.40 8.70 -9.52
CA GLY A 389 -1.91 8.45 -10.87
C GLY A 389 -3.18 7.60 -10.89
N ALA A 390 -3.37 6.87 -11.99
CA ALA A 390 -4.59 6.15 -12.30
C ALA A 390 -4.76 4.87 -11.47
N ALA A 391 -5.94 4.67 -10.87
CA ALA A 391 -6.33 3.42 -10.20
C ALA A 391 -6.30 2.21 -11.15
N GLU A 392 -6.51 2.43 -12.44
CA GLU A 392 -6.38 1.42 -13.49
C GLU A 392 -5.03 0.69 -13.46
N LEU A 393 -3.96 1.33 -12.98
CA LEU A 393 -2.64 0.70 -12.85
C LEU A 393 -2.66 -0.40 -11.78
N GLY A 394 -3.40 -0.23 -10.68
CA GLY A 394 -3.61 -1.29 -9.69
C GLY A 394 -4.36 -2.48 -10.27
N LEU A 395 -5.41 -2.23 -11.07
CA LEU A 395 -6.16 -3.30 -11.76
C LEU A 395 -5.26 -4.02 -12.78
N ALA A 396 -4.40 -3.28 -13.50
CA ALA A 396 -3.44 -3.84 -14.44
C ALA A 396 -2.46 -4.81 -13.78
N TRP A 397 -1.87 -4.43 -12.64
CA TRP A 397 -0.96 -5.31 -11.88
C TRP A 397 -1.65 -6.58 -11.40
N LEU A 398 -2.89 -6.44 -10.87
CA LEU A 398 -3.66 -7.59 -10.39
C LEU A 398 -4.04 -8.53 -11.55
N ALA A 399 -4.54 -8.00 -12.66
CA ALA A 399 -4.89 -8.79 -13.84
C ALA A 399 -3.66 -9.52 -14.41
N ALA A 400 -2.51 -8.84 -14.45
CA ALA A 400 -1.24 -9.44 -14.87
C ALA A 400 -0.81 -10.60 -13.95
N ALA A 401 -0.86 -10.41 -12.62
CA ALA A 401 -0.55 -11.45 -11.64
C ALA A 401 -1.49 -12.65 -11.72
N LEU A 402 -2.74 -12.43 -12.16
CA LEU A 402 -3.74 -13.46 -12.40
C LEU A 402 -3.58 -14.17 -13.76
N GLY A 403 -2.72 -13.65 -14.65
CA GLY A 403 -2.56 -14.16 -16.00
C GLY A 403 -3.71 -13.79 -16.96
N ARG A 404 -4.48 -12.75 -16.62
CA ARG A 404 -5.59 -12.20 -17.44
C ARG A 404 -5.02 -11.18 -18.42
N VAL A 405 -4.40 -11.66 -19.48
CA VAL A 405 -3.60 -10.85 -20.40
C VAL A 405 -4.40 -9.72 -21.05
N GLU A 406 -5.62 -10.02 -21.54
CA GLU A 406 -6.48 -9.05 -22.24
C GLU A 406 -7.00 -7.96 -21.26
N ASP A 407 -7.41 -8.35 -20.06
CA ASP A 407 -7.83 -7.39 -19.02
C ASP A 407 -6.65 -6.50 -18.60
N ALA A 408 -5.47 -7.09 -18.41
CA ALA A 408 -4.26 -6.36 -18.03
C ALA A 408 -3.84 -5.34 -19.11
N ASP A 409 -3.81 -5.74 -20.40
CA ASP A 409 -3.52 -4.83 -21.52
C ASP A 409 -4.51 -3.65 -21.56
N THR A 410 -5.79 -3.95 -21.38
CA THR A 410 -6.85 -2.93 -21.32
C THR A 410 -6.61 -1.93 -20.17
N HIS A 411 -6.32 -2.43 -18.97
CA HIS A 411 -6.09 -1.59 -17.79
C HIS A 411 -4.79 -0.79 -17.90
N PHE A 412 -3.68 -1.37 -18.38
CA PHE A 412 -2.44 -0.63 -18.65
C PHE A 412 -2.67 0.49 -19.67
N THR A 413 -3.33 0.21 -20.78
CA THR A 413 -3.64 1.22 -21.80
C THR A 413 -4.45 2.39 -21.25
N ARG A 414 -5.45 2.11 -20.40
CA ARG A 414 -6.24 3.14 -19.72
C ARG A 414 -5.43 3.92 -18.67
N ALA A 415 -4.57 3.22 -17.93
CA ALA A 415 -3.67 3.85 -16.95
C ALA A 415 -2.71 4.82 -17.65
N GLU A 416 -2.11 4.42 -18.77
CA GLU A 416 -1.23 5.26 -19.58
C GLU A 416 -1.96 6.53 -20.07
N ALA A 417 -3.15 6.37 -20.64
CA ALA A 417 -3.95 7.49 -21.15
C ALA A 417 -4.34 8.47 -20.00
N THR A 418 -4.72 7.95 -18.84
CA THR A 418 -5.09 8.77 -17.68
C THR A 418 -3.86 9.47 -17.10
N ASN A 419 -2.74 8.76 -16.91
CA ASN A 419 -1.51 9.35 -16.38
C ASN A 419 -0.92 10.40 -17.34
N ALA A 420 -1.02 10.19 -18.66
CA ALA A 420 -0.62 11.19 -19.64
C ALA A 420 -1.47 12.46 -19.56
N ARG A 421 -2.81 12.33 -19.48
CA ARG A 421 -3.74 13.46 -19.31
C ARG A 421 -3.51 14.20 -18.00
N LEU A 422 -3.23 13.48 -16.92
CA LEU A 422 -2.96 14.03 -15.59
C LEU A 422 -1.56 14.66 -15.48
N GLY A 423 -0.67 14.45 -16.46
CA GLY A 423 0.72 14.86 -16.35
C GLY A 423 1.52 14.11 -15.28
N ALA A 424 1.05 12.93 -14.86
CA ALA A 424 1.70 12.07 -13.87
C ALA A 424 2.88 11.32 -14.49
N ARG A 425 3.98 12.04 -14.73
CA ARG A 425 5.09 11.57 -15.58
C ARG A 425 5.78 10.33 -15.01
N GLY A 426 6.00 10.28 -13.68
CA GLY A 426 6.60 9.11 -13.02
C GLY A 426 5.70 7.88 -13.13
N TRP A 427 4.41 8.02 -12.86
CA TRP A 427 3.44 6.93 -12.95
C TRP A 427 3.15 6.48 -14.39
N LEU A 428 3.24 7.41 -15.36
CA LEU A 428 3.18 7.06 -16.77
C LEU A 428 4.39 6.21 -17.19
N ALA A 429 5.58 6.59 -16.75
CA ALA A 429 6.80 5.82 -17.01
C ALA A 429 6.72 4.43 -16.32
N GLN A 430 6.20 4.35 -15.09
CA GLN A 430 5.98 3.08 -14.40
C GLN A 430 5.01 2.17 -15.18
N ALA A 431 3.85 2.69 -15.62
CA ALA A 431 2.90 1.92 -16.41
C ALA A 431 3.54 1.37 -17.68
N ARG A 432 4.31 2.20 -18.40
CA ARG A 432 5.03 1.82 -19.63
C ARG A 432 6.19 0.87 -19.39
N ALA A 433 6.76 0.82 -18.19
CA ALA A 433 7.79 -0.14 -17.83
C ALA A 433 7.22 -1.51 -17.43
N ASP A 434 6.03 -1.53 -16.82
CA ASP A 434 5.39 -2.77 -16.34
C ASP A 434 4.59 -3.49 -17.46
N HIS A 435 3.97 -2.73 -18.38
CA HIS A 435 3.14 -3.25 -19.47
C HIS A 435 3.87 -4.18 -20.45
N PRO A 436 5.12 -3.93 -20.87
CA PRO A 436 5.83 -4.75 -21.84
C PRO A 436 6.01 -6.22 -21.47
N ALA A 437 6.02 -6.55 -20.18
CA ALA A 437 6.13 -7.94 -19.75
C ALA A 437 4.98 -8.82 -20.27
N LEU A 438 3.78 -8.24 -20.47
CA LEU A 438 2.63 -8.93 -21.08
C LEU A 438 2.73 -9.06 -22.60
N LEU A 439 3.37 -8.08 -23.24
CA LEU A 439 3.41 -7.92 -24.69
C LEU A 439 4.62 -8.60 -25.34
N ALA A 440 5.61 -9.01 -24.55
CA ALA A 440 6.86 -9.57 -25.07
C ALA A 440 6.68 -10.77 -26.01
N GLY A 441 5.63 -11.57 -25.81
CA GLY A 441 5.25 -12.67 -26.70
C GLY A 441 4.30 -12.25 -27.83
N PRO A 442 3.13 -11.68 -27.51
CA PRO A 442 2.09 -11.37 -28.51
C PRO A 442 2.40 -10.16 -29.40
N ASP A 443 3.07 -9.13 -28.88
CA ASP A 443 3.41 -7.90 -29.61
C ASP A 443 4.78 -7.35 -29.16
N PRO A 444 5.88 -7.94 -29.60
CA PRO A 444 7.22 -7.54 -29.19
C PRO A 444 7.65 -6.15 -29.69
N GLU A 445 7.03 -5.64 -30.77
CA GLU A 445 7.32 -4.30 -31.29
C GLU A 445 6.75 -3.24 -30.34
N ARG A 446 5.49 -3.36 -29.98
CA ARG A 446 4.84 -2.49 -28.98
C ARG A 446 5.52 -2.60 -27.61
N ALA A 447 5.92 -3.80 -27.18
CA ALA A 447 6.68 -3.99 -25.95
C ALA A 447 7.98 -3.17 -25.94
N ARG A 448 8.72 -3.21 -27.06
CA ARG A 448 9.97 -2.46 -27.21
C ARG A 448 9.74 -0.95 -27.25
N GLU A 449 8.69 -0.50 -27.94
CA GLU A 449 8.32 0.91 -28.02
C GLU A 449 7.99 1.46 -26.62
N LEU A 450 7.12 0.79 -25.88
CA LEU A 450 6.74 1.20 -24.51
C LEU A 450 7.95 1.21 -23.56
N ALA A 451 8.79 0.20 -23.61
CA ALA A 451 10.00 0.15 -22.80
C ALA A 451 10.99 1.27 -23.16
N ALA A 452 11.12 1.64 -24.43
CA ALA A 452 11.95 2.76 -24.85
C ALA A 452 11.39 4.10 -24.34
N LEU A 453 10.08 4.32 -24.43
CA LEU A 453 9.43 5.51 -23.89
C LEU A 453 9.56 5.60 -22.36
N ALA A 454 9.44 4.46 -21.66
CA ALA A 454 9.66 4.37 -20.22
C ALA A 454 11.11 4.73 -19.85
N ARG A 455 12.10 4.13 -20.53
CA ARG A 455 13.52 4.40 -20.34
C ARG A 455 13.84 5.89 -20.53
N ASP A 456 13.39 6.48 -21.62
CA ASP A 456 13.70 7.87 -21.95
C ASP A 456 13.09 8.85 -20.93
N THR A 457 11.87 8.54 -20.46
CA THR A 457 11.22 9.32 -19.41
C THR A 457 11.92 9.11 -18.06
N ALA A 458 12.27 7.87 -17.73
CA ALA A 458 12.92 7.53 -16.46
C ALA A 458 14.33 8.14 -16.38
N ALA A 459 15.11 8.12 -17.48
CA ALA A 459 16.41 8.78 -17.55
C ALA A 459 16.29 10.31 -17.41
N ALA A 460 15.28 10.93 -18.02
CA ALA A 460 15.06 12.39 -17.93
C ALA A 460 14.60 12.84 -16.55
N LEU A 461 13.97 11.98 -15.74
CA LEU A 461 13.41 12.28 -14.42
C LEU A 461 14.18 11.63 -13.28
N ASP A 462 15.27 10.91 -13.55
CA ASP A 462 16.04 10.18 -12.53
C ASP A 462 15.19 9.16 -11.73
N LEU A 463 14.39 8.34 -12.48
CA LEU A 463 13.54 7.28 -11.92
C LEU A 463 14.29 5.95 -11.95
N ALA A 464 15.26 5.75 -11.06
CA ALA A 464 16.18 4.62 -11.11
C ALA A 464 15.50 3.23 -11.20
N PRO A 465 14.45 2.90 -10.42
CA PRO A 465 13.76 1.61 -10.52
C PRO A 465 13.07 1.39 -11.86
N VAL A 466 12.42 2.43 -12.37
CA VAL A 466 11.72 2.38 -13.67
C VAL A 466 12.71 2.24 -14.81
N LEU A 467 13.85 2.96 -14.74
CA LEU A 467 14.92 2.87 -15.72
C LEU A 467 15.48 1.45 -15.80
N ALA A 468 15.81 0.86 -14.64
CA ALA A 468 16.33 -0.51 -14.57
C ALA A 468 15.32 -1.53 -15.14
N SER A 469 14.04 -1.38 -14.85
CA SER A 469 12.97 -2.25 -15.38
C SER A 469 12.85 -2.13 -16.91
N ALA A 470 12.83 -0.90 -17.43
CA ALA A 470 12.74 -0.66 -18.87
C ALA A 470 13.96 -1.19 -19.65
N GLU A 471 15.17 -1.00 -19.11
CA GLU A 471 16.41 -1.53 -19.70
C GLU A 471 16.44 -3.07 -19.69
N ALA A 472 15.96 -3.71 -18.63
CA ALA A 472 15.84 -5.17 -18.58
C ALA A 472 14.91 -5.72 -19.66
N VAL A 473 13.76 -5.06 -19.90
CA VAL A 473 12.85 -5.41 -20.99
C VAL A 473 13.51 -5.22 -22.36
N LEU A 474 14.17 -4.09 -22.60
CA LEU A 474 14.86 -3.81 -23.87
C LEU A 474 15.99 -4.81 -24.15
N ALA A 475 16.72 -5.22 -23.13
CA ALA A 475 17.74 -6.25 -23.23
C ALA A 475 17.12 -7.62 -23.54
N GLY A 476 16.01 -7.98 -22.87
CA GLY A 476 15.28 -9.24 -23.10
C GLY A 476 14.59 -9.32 -24.46
N VAL A 477 13.95 -8.23 -24.91
CA VAL A 477 13.29 -8.15 -26.23
C VAL A 477 14.32 -8.08 -27.37
N GLY A 478 15.52 -7.54 -27.14
CA GLY A 478 16.62 -7.56 -28.08
C GLY A 478 17.19 -8.96 -28.35
N GLN A 479 17.07 -9.86 -27.38
CA GLN A 479 17.45 -11.26 -27.51
C GLN A 479 16.31 -12.15 -28.05
N GLY A 480 15.06 -11.70 -28.02
CA GLY A 480 13.88 -12.45 -28.48
C GLY A 480 13.58 -12.42 -29.99
N THR A 481 14.33 -11.65 -30.81
CA THR A 481 14.17 -11.62 -32.29
C THR A 481 15.06 -12.60 -33.04
N ALA A 482 15.91 -13.37 -32.36
CA ALA A 482 16.45 -14.62 -32.88
C ALA A 482 15.50 -15.73 -32.44
N GLY A 483 14.58 -16.15 -33.27
CA GLY A 483 13.57 -17.17 -33.02
C GLY A 483 14.15 -18.46 -32.44
N GLY A 484 14.01 -18.64 -31.15
CA GLY A 484 14.46 -19.79 -30.41
C GLY A 484 13.67 -19.93 -29.12
N GLY A 485 12.52 -20.59 -29.15
CA GLY A 485 11.87 -21.10 -27.95
C GLY A 485 12.87 -21.95 -27.14
N ALA A 486 12.87 -21.85 -25.82
CA ALA A 486 13.68 -22.72 -25.01
C ALA A 486 13.24 -24.17 -25.26
N ALA A 487 14.17 -25.03 -25.65
CA ALA A 487 13.90 -26.44 -25.86
C ALA A 487 14.91 -27.31 -25.09
N PHE A 488 14.37 -28.34 -24.49
CA PHE A 488 15.15 -29.36 -23.78
C PHE A 488 14.57 -30.74 -24.10
N GLY A 489 14.61 -31.06 -25.40
CA GLY A 489 13.96 -32.25 -25.95
C GLY A 489 14.93 -33.37 -26.33
N ARG A 490 14.44 -34.61 -26.32
CA ARG A 490 15.18 -35.78 -26.71
C ARG A 490 14.81 -36.18 -28.14
N ASP A 491 15.82 -36.29 -29.01
CA ASP A 491 15.72 -36.82 -30.37
C ASP A 491 16.59 -38.07 -30.51
N GLY A 492 15.98 -39.23 -30.38
CA GLY A 492 16.68 -40.54 -30.38
C GLY A 492 17.67 -40.66 -29.23
N GLU A 493 18.97 -40.88 -29.52
CA GLU A 493 20.04 -40.94 -28.55
C GLU A 493 20.68 -39.57 -28.22
N THR A 494 20.12 -38.48 -28.75
CA THR A 494 20.66 -37.15 -28.59
C THR A 494 19.62 -36.20 -27.95
N TRP A 495 20.09 -35.31 -27.08
CA TRP A 495 19.29 -34.20 -26.58
C TRP A 495 19.57 -32.94 -27.39
N VAL A 496 18.51 -32.26 -27.77
CA VAL A 496 18.56 -30.94 -28.41
C VAL A 496 18.22 -29.90 -27.33
N LEU A 497 19.17 -29.02 -27.09
CA LEU A 497 19.07 -27.96 -26.07
C LEU A 497 19.08 -26.63 -26.81
N GLU A 498 18.06 -25.83 -26.60
CA GLU A 498 17.95 -24.46 -27.13
C GLU A 498 17.62 -23.52 -25.98
N TYR A 499 18.42 -22.47 -25.80
CA TYR A 499 18.20 -21.47 -24.75
C TYR A 499 18.96 -20.18 -25.10
N ALA A 500 18.31 -19.02 -24.90
CA ALA A 500 18.91 -17.71 -25.15
C ALA A 500 19.54 -17.58 -26.56
N GLY A 501 18.90 -18.15 -27.58
CA GLY A 501 19.35 -18.05 -28.99
C GLY A 501 20.52 -18.95 -29.41
N ALA A 502 21.04 -19.75 -28.48
CA ALA A 502 22.06 -20.77 -28.75
C ALA A 502 21.47 -22.17 -28.74
N SER A 503 22.05 -23.10 -29.50
CA SER A 503 21.66 -24.51 -29.51
C SER A 503 22.86 -25.42 -29.28
N ALA A 504 22.63 -26.53 -28.60
CA ALA A 504 23.62 -27.58 -28.39
C ALA A 504 22.99 -28.97 -28.55
N ARG A 505 23.81 -29.96 -28.88
CA ARG A 505 23.39 -31.36 -28.94
C ARG A 505 24.28 -32.20 -28.04
N LEU A 506 23.64 -32.94 -27.12
CA LEU A 506 24.34 -33.79 -26.16
C LEU A 506 23.84 -35.21 -26.28
N ARG A 507 24.77 -36.21 -26.21
CA ARG A 507 24.38 -37.60 -26.10
C ARG A 507 23.58 -37.83 -24.83
N HIS A 508 22.63 -38.76 -24.90
CA HIS A 508 21.78 -39.08 -23.75
C HIS A 508 22.58 -39.41 -22.45
N ALA A 509 22.10 -38.87 -21.39
CA ALA A 509 22.53 -39.17 -20.03
C ALA A 509 21.33 -39.14 -19.08
N LYS A 510 21.34 -39.99 -18.07
CA LYS A 510 20.23 -40.10 -17.11
C LYS A 510 19.91 -38.76 -16.45
N GLY A 511 20.91 -37.92 -16.10
CA GLY A 511 20.69 -36.62 -15.49
C GLY A 511 20.11 -35.58 -16.44
N LEU A 512 20.23 -35.71 -17.77
CA LEU A 512 19.52 -34.86 -18.72
C LEU A 512 18.01 -35.15 -18.71
N ALA A 513 17.64 -36.43 -18.54
CA ALA A 513 16.24 -36.81 -18.43
C ALA A 513 15.62 -36.36 -17.08
N ASP A 514 16.43 -36.33 -16.00
CA ASP A 514 16.00 -35.77 -14.72
C ASP A 514 15.75 -34.28 -14.81
N ILE A 515 16.68 -33.54 -15.45
CA ILE A 515 16.54 -32.10 -15.70
C ILE A 515 15.26 -31.84 -16.51
N ALA A 516 15.05 -32.54 -17.64
CA ALA A 516 13.85 -32.37 -18.45
C ALA A 516 12.55 -32.60 -17.64
N TRP A 517 12.55 -33.59 -16.74
CA TRP A 517 11.40 -33.85 -15.87
C TRP A 517 11.12 -32.70 -14.91
N LEU A 518 12.15 -32.11 -14.33
CA LEU A 518 12.04 -30.96 -13.45
C LEU A 518 11.60 -29.70 -14.22
N LEU A 519 12.12 -29.48 -15.43
CA LEU A 519 11.74 -28.34 -16.28
C LEU A 519 10.27 -28.36 -16.67
N GLY A 520 9.66 -29.55 -16.76
CA GLY A 520 8.23 -29.72 -17.03
C GLY A 520 7.32 -29.43 -15.82
N ARG A 521 7.91 -29.20 -14.62
CA ARG A 521 7.20 -29.04 -13.34
C ARG A 521 7.81 -27.89 -12.52
N PRO A 522 7.75 -26.64 -13.01
CA PRO A 522 8.34 -25.52 -12.29
C PRO A 522 7.67 -25.32 -10.93
N GLY A 523 8.49 -25.21 -9.87
CA GLY A 523 8.03 -24.99 -8.50
C GLY A 523 7.53 -26.26 -7.77
N GLU A 524 7.38 -27.40 -8.46
CA GLU A 524 6.95 -28.67 -7.86
C GLU A 524 8.16 -29.44 -7.30
N PRO A 525 8.20 -29.75 -6.00
CA PRO A 525 9.25 -30.59 -5.42
C PRO A 525 9.08 -32.05 -5.82
N VAL A 526 10.07 -32.65 -6.46
CA VAL A 526 10.10 -34.04 -6.92
C VAL A 526 11.05 -34.86 -6.04
N PRO A 527 10.60 -35.98 -5.43
CA PRO A 527 11.48 -36.86 -4.63
C PRO A 527 12.63 -37.41 -5.45
N ALA A 528 13.86 -37.38 -4.92
CA ALA A 528 15.02 -37.99 -5.58
C ALA A 528 14.82 -39.51 -5.88
N ALA A 529 14.06 -40.19 -5.04
CA ALA A 529 13.68 -41.59 -5.24
C ALA A 529 12.82 -41.78 -6.51
N GLU A 530 11.91 -40.86 -6.81
CA GLU A 530 11.09 -40.88 -8.01
C GLU A 530 11.96 -40.69 -9.26
N LEU A 531 12.88 -39.72 -9.26
CA LEU A 531 13.82 -39.49 -10.36
C LEU A 531 14.72 -40.72 -10.61
N LEU A 532 15.09 -41.45 -9.55
CA LEU A 532 15.88 -42.68 -9.67
C LEU A 532 15.05 -43.81 -10.29
N ALA A 533 13.82 -44.04 -9.80
CA ALA A 533 12.94 -45.14 -10.24
C ALA A 533 12.54 -45.03 -11.73
N ARG A 534 12.37 -43.84 -12.25
CA ARG A 534 12.01 -43.56 -13.65
C ARG A 534 13.06 -44.05 -14.66
N GLN A 535 14.27 -44.31 -14.24
CA GLN A 535 15.39 -44.60 -15.10
C GLN A 535 15.76 -46.13 -15.14
N ASP A 536 15.06 -46.93 -14.36
CA ASP A 536 15.27 -48.38 -14.30
C ASP A 536 13.93 -49.14 -14.43
N PRO A 537 13.48 -49.43 -15.70
CA PRO A 537 12.17 -50.08 -15.95
C PRO A 537 12.05 -51.51 -15.46
N GLY A 538 13.12 -52.08 -14.87
CA GLY A 538 13.20 -53.44 -14.40
C GLY A 538 13.17 -53.61 -12.87
N ALA A 539 13.12 -52.56 -12.09
CA ALA A 539 12.95 -52.66 -10.65
C ALA A 539 11.46 -52.89 -10.34
N GLU A 540 11.12 -54.11 -9.83
CA GLU A 540 9.78 -54.44 -9.37
C GLU A 540 9.26 -53.32 -8.47
N GLN A 541 8.20 -52.66 -8.92
CA GLN A 541 7.44 -51.66 -8.17
C GLN A 541 6.79 -52.32 -6.97
N LYS A 542 7.43 -52.28 -5.80
CA LYS A 542 6.68 -52.32 -4.55
C LYS A 542 6.06 -50.94 -4.38
N PRO A 543 4.74 -50.84 -4.20
CA PRO A 543 4.10 -49.54 -3.98
C PRO A 543 4.66 -48.95 -2.68
N VAL A 544 5.45 -47.89 -2.81
CA VAL A 544 5.75 -47.01 -1.68
C VAL A 544 4.45 -46.24 -1.43
N ALA A 545 3.76 -46.56 -0.33
CA ALA A 545 2.62 -45.80 0.12
C ALA A 545 3.06 -44.32 0.22
N SER A 546 2.40 -43.50 -0.54
CA SER A 546 2.67 -42.07 -0.56
C SER A 546 2.36 -41.49 0.81
N ALA A 547 3.22 -40.60 1.35
CA ALA A 547 2.93 -39.85 2.58
C ALA A 547 1.67 -38.97 2.43
N ASP A 548 1.11 -38.92 1.23
CA ASP A 548 -0.07 -38.15 0.88
C ASP A 548 -1.37 -38.63 1.52
N ASP A 549 -1.44 -39.86 2.00
CA ASP A 549 -2.66 -40.43 2.54
C ASP A 549 -2.82 -40.32 4.07
N VAL A 550 -1.80 -39.85 4.82
CA VAL A 550 -1.77 -39.91 6.30
C VAL A 550 -1.70 -38.54 6.99
N LEU A 551 -1.23 -37.49 6.32
CA LEU A 551 -1.09 -36.15 6.92
C LEU A 551 -2.01 -35.14 6.22
N ASP A 552 -2.60 -34.22 7.01
CA ASP A 552 -3.35 -33.11 6.44
C ASP A 552 -2.45 -32.13 5.67
N PRO A 553 -2.99 -31.29 4.76
CA PRO A 553 -2.19 -30.39 3.93
C PRO A 553 -1.35 -29.36 4.71
N ARG A 554 -1.73 -29.04 5.96
CA ARG A 554 -1.03 -28.10 6.82
C ARG A 554 0.16 -28.79 7.49
N ALA A 555 -0.06 -29.96 8.08
CA ALA A 555 1.00 -30.77 8.69
C ALA A 555 2.08 -31.16 7.66
N ARG A 556 1.69 -31.43 6.40
CA ARG A 556 2.65 -31.70 5.31
C ARG A 556 3.53 -30.52 4.98
N ARG A 557 3.00 -29.31 5.07
CA ARG A 557 3.75 -28.08 4.81
C ARG A 557 4.74 -27.80 5.92
N GLU A 558 4.30 -27.84 7.17
CA GLU A 558 5.14 -27.64 8.35
C GLU A 558 6.30 -28.63 8.42
N VAL A 559 6.07 -29.90 8.10
CA VAL A 559 7.12 -30.91 8.04
C VAL A 559 8.10 -30.67 6.90
N ARG A 560 7.64 -30.25 5.73
CA ARG A 560 8.50 -29.91 4.59
C ARG A 560 9.38 -28.70 4.87
N GLU A 561 8.81 -27.66 5.47
CA GLU A 561 9.53 -26.44 5.86
C GLU A 561 10.61 -26.80 6.89
N ARG A 562 10.28 -27.60 7.90
CA ARG A 562 11.26 -28.00 8.93
C ARG A 562 12.39 -28.87 8.38
N LEU A 563 12.10 -29.77 7.45
CA LEU A 563 13.14 -30.56 6.78
C LEU A 563 14.07 -29.72 5.93
N ALA A 564 13.55 -28.73 5.22
CA ALA A 564 14.34 -27.80 4.43
C ALA A 564 15.24 -26.90 5.30
N GLU A 565 14.74 -26.44 6.46
CA GLU A 565 15.54 -25.69 7.44
C GLU A 565 16.71 -26.55 7.99
N LEU A 566 16.43 -27.79 8.36
CA LEU A 566 17.47 -28.69 8.89
C LEU A 566 18.52 -29.07 7.83
N GLU A 567 18.14 -29.17 6.55
CA GLU A 567 19.10 -29.37 5.46
C GLU A 567 19.99 -28.14 5.25
N ALA A 568 19.42 -26.93 5.31
CA ALA A 568 20.18 -25.68 5.25
C ALA A 568 21.13 -25.52 6.45
N ASP A 569 20.70 -25.90 7.66
CA ASP A 569 21.54 -25.89 8.85
C ASP A 569 22.71 -26.88 8.76
N VAL A 570 22.51 -28.05 8.16
CA VAL A 570 23.59 -29.03 7.89
C VAL A 570 24.59 -28.43 6.89
N GLU A 571 24.12 -27.84 5.79
CA GLU A 571 25.01 -27.25 4.78
C GLU A 571 25.79 -26.05 5.34
N ALA A 572 25.15 -25.20 6.13
CA ALA A 572 25.79 -24.07 6.78
C ALA A 572 26.84 -24.51 7.81
N ALA A 573 26.56 -25.53 8.59
CA ALA A 573 27.49 -26.10 9.57
C ALA A 573 28.67 -26.80 8.90
N ASP A 574 28.44 -27.56 7.82
CA ASP A 574 29.52 -28.16 7.02
C ASP A 574 30.42 -27.11 6.35
N ALA A 575 29.84 -26.02 5.85
CA ALA A 575 30.59 -24.90 5.28
C ALA A 575 31.41 -24.14 6.34
N ALA A 576 30.87 -24.06 7.56
CA ALA A 576 31.57 -23.45 8.70
C ALA A 576 32.59 -24.40 9.39
N HIS A 577 32.75 -25.63 8.92
CA HIS A 577 33.61 -26.68 9.53
C HIS A 577 33.23 -26.93 11.00
N ASP A 578 31.94 -26.87 11.34
CA ASP A 578 31.39 -27.18 12.66
C ASP A 578 30.71 -28.57 12.69
N PRO A 579 31.50 -29.63 13.04
CA PRO A 579 30.98 -30.98 13.00
C PRO A 579 29.95 -31.31 14.10
N GLU A 580 29.95 -30.55 15.22
CA GLU A 580 28.98 -30.76 16.31
C GLU A 580 27.61 -30.25 15.92
N ARG A 581 27.56 -29.04 15.36
CA ARG A 581 26.31 -28.45 14.86
C ARG A 581 25.74 -29.23 13.67
N ALA A 582 26.60 -29.68 12.77
CA ALA A 582 26.19 -30.56 11.65
C ALA A 582 25.63 -31.91 12.14
N ALA A 583 26.19 -32.49 13.19
CA ALA A 583 25.72 -33.75 13.78
C ALA A 583 24.36 -33.59 14.47
N LEU A 584 24.13 -32.48 15.19
CA LEU A 584 22.84 -32.15 15.83
C LEU A 584 21.73 -31.98 14.80
N ALA A 585 21.96 -31.16 13.77
CA ALA A 585 20.96 -30.92 12.70
C ALA A 585 20.65 -32.21 11.92
N ARG A 586 21.65 -33.08 11.67
CA ARG A 586 21.44 -34.40 11.06
C ARG A 586 20.63 -35.32 11.96
N ALA A 587 20.89 -35.34 13.28
CA ALA A 587 20.16 -36.16 14.25
C ALA A 587 18.67 -35.75 14.30
N GLU A 588 18.36 -34.47 14.38
CA GLU A 588 16.98 -33.96 14.40
C GLU A 588 16.26 -34.28 13.07
N ARG A 589 16.93 -34.11 11.93
CA ARG A 589 16.41 -34.50 10.61
C ARG A 589 16.05 -35.97 10.55
N ASP A 590 16.97 -36.84 11.02
CA ASP A 590 16.80 -38.29 10.98
C ASP A 590 15.68 -38.76 11.94
N GLU A 591 15.49 -38.06 13.05
CA GLU A 591 14.39 -38.31 14.00
C GLU A 591 13.03 -37.90 13.39
N LEU A 592 12.97 -36.78 12.69
CA LEU A 592 11.77 -36.31 11.98
C LEU A 592 11.40 -37.25 10.82
N VAL A 593 12.39 -37.74 10.07
CA VAL A 593 12.20 -38.75 9.00
C VAL A 593 11.74 -40.08 9.57
N ALA A 594 12.28 -40.51 10.72
CA ALA A 594 11.86 -41.72 11.40
C ALA A 594 10.43 -41.62 11.95
N ALA A 595 10.04 -40.46 12.49
CA ALA A 595 8.67 -40.20 12.94
C ALA A 595 7.67 -40.28 11.78
N LEU A 596 8.01 -39.71 10.62
CA LEU A 596 7.23 -39.81 9.38
C LEU A 596 7.09 -41.26 8.88
N ALA A 597 8.20 -42.02 8.87
CA ALA A 597 8.20 -43.41 8.48
C ALA A 597 7.36 -44.29 9.43
N SER A 598 7.33 -43.94 10.73
CA SER A 598 6.50 -44.59 11.73
C SER A 598 4.99 -44.26 11.53
N ALA A 599 4.66 -43.02 11.20
CA ALA A 599 3.28 -42.57 10.94
C ALA A 599 2.70 -43.23 9.67
N VAL A 600 3.53 -43.61 8.70
CA VAL A 600 3.14 -44.28 7.45
C VAL A 600 3.09 -45.82 7.61
N GLY A 601 3.30 -46.38 8.81
CA GLY A 601 3.11 -47.81 9.08
C GLY A 601 4.28 -48.72 8.68
N LEU A 602 5.48 -48.16 8.44
CA LEU A 602 6.70 -48.90 8.12
C LEU A 602 7.53 -49.22 9.40
N GLY A 603 6.89 -49.80 10.41
CA GLY A 603 7.55 -50.25 11.63
C GLY A 603 8.59 -51.33 11.36
N GLY A 604 9.89 -51.03 11.62
CA GLY A 604 10.89 -52.07 11.82
C GLY A 604 12.25 -51.95 11.12
N ARG A 605 12.59 -50.92 10.34
CA ARG A 605 13.86 -50.79 9.60
C ARG A 605 14.48 -49.38 9.52
N ALA A 606 14.42 -48.59 10.57
CA ALA A 606 14.87 -47.20 10.57
C ALA A 606 16.37 -47.00 10.21
N ARG A 607 17.28 -47.89 10.57
CA ARG A 607 18.72 -47.76 10.31
C ARG A 607 19.15 -48.04 8.86
N ARG A 608 18.40 -48.86 8.10
CA ARG A 608 18.70 -49.12 6.67
C ARG A 608 18.07 -48.08 5.73
N LEU A 609 17.00 -47.42 6.11
CA LEU A 609 16.30 -46.42 5.30
C LEU A 609 17.08 -45.10 5.20
N GLY A 610 17.75 -44.64 6.27
CA GLY A 610 18.58 -43.44 6.25
C GLY A 610 19.77 -43.54 5.30
N ASP A 611 20.47 -44.68 5.30
CA ASP A 611 21.60 -44.91 4.41
C ASP A 611 21.19 -45.07 2.93
N GLU A 612 20.00 -45.61 2.67
CA GLU A 612 19.47 -45.80 1.32
C GLU A 612 18.96 -44.47 0.73
N SER A 613 18.26 -43.66 1.52
CA SER A 613 17.80 -42.34 1.11
C SER A 613 18.98 -41.41 0.82
N GLU A 614 20.00 -41.42 1.67
CA GLU A 614 21.20 -40.62 1.48
C GLU A 614 22.03 -41.07 0.24
N ARG A 615 22.05 -42.37 -0.04
CA ARG A 615 22.67 -42.92 -1.25
C ARG A 615 21.90 -42.48 -2.51
N ILE A 616 20.57 -42.49 -2.48
CA ILE A 616 19.70 -42.04 -3.55
C ILE A 616 19.92 -40.53 -3.80
N ARG A 617 19.88 -39.73 -2.74
CA ARG A 617 20.14 -38.27 -2.80
C ARG A 617 21.48 -37.97 -3.47
N LYS A 618 22.58 -38.58 -2.98
CA LYS A 618 23.93 -38.39 -3.53
C LYS A 618 24.00 -38.80 -5.01
N THR A 619 23.33 -39.89 -5.38
CA THR A 619 23.33 -40.40 -6.76
C THR A 619 22.62 -39.45 -7.70
N VAL A 620 21.44 -38.93 -7.36
CA VAL A 620 20.64 -38.02 -8.18
C VAL A 620 21.31 -36.65 -8.27
N THR A 621 21.75 -36.11 -7.12
CA THR A 621 22.48 -34.82 -7.08
C THR A 621 23.74 -34.86 -7.99
N ALA A 622 24.57 -35.90 -7.84
CA ALA A 622 25.78 -36.04 -8.67
C ALA A 622 25.44 -36.16 -10.15
N ARG A 623 24.37 -36.86 -10.50
CA ARG A 623 23.90 -37.07 -11.86
C ARG A 623 23.40 -35.78 -12.53
N ILE A 624 22.58 -34.98 -11.81
CA ILE A 624 22.11 -33.68 -12.27
C ILE A 624 23.28 -32.71 -12.42
N ARG A 625 24.13 -32.54 -11.40
CA ARG A 625 25.28 -31.63 -11.42
C ARG A 625 26.30 -32.01 -12.53
N ASN A 626 26.54 -33.30 -12.77
CA ASN A 626 27.38 -33.77 -13.87
C ASN A 626 26.78 -33.42 -15.22
N SER A 627 25.46 -33.50 -15.39
CA SER A 627 24.78 -33.12 -16.62
C SER A 627 24.84 -31.62 -16.85
N ILE A 628 24.67 -30.80 -15.81
CA ILE A 628 24.84 -29.33 -15.90
C ILE A 628 26.27 -28.97 -16.33
N ARG A 629 27.31 -29.60 -15.74
CA ARG A 629 28.71 -29.39 -16.16
C ARG A 629 28.98 -29.84 -17.61
N ARG A 630 28.28 -30.85 -18.11
CA ARG A 630 28.37 -31.24 -19.53
C ARG A 630 27.69 -30.19 -20.45
N ILE A 631 26.52 -29.67 -19.99
CA ILE A 631 25.83 -28.59 -20.69
C ILE A 631 26.73 -27.33 -20.74
N GLU A 632 27.44 -27.01 -19.66
CA GLU A 632 28.29 -25.83 -19.56
C GLU A 632 29.35 -25.77 -20.69
N ARG A 633 29.93 -26.90 -21.04
CA ARG A 633 30.96 -26.98 -22.14
C ARG A 633 30.42 -26.67 -23.51
N GLU A 634 29.14 -26.94 -23.77
CA GLU A 634 28.51 -26.80 -25.06
C GLU A 634 27.51 -25.64 -25.09
N HIS A 635 26.98 -25.24 -23.91
CA HIS A 635 25.94 -24.22 -23.79
C HIS A 635 26.00 -23.51 -22.41
N ALA A 636 27.01 -22.67 -22.22
CA ALA A 636 27.26 -21.98 -20.94
C ALA A 636 26.07 -21.14 -20.42
N PRO A 637 25.28 -20.43 -21.24
CA PRO A 637 24.11 -19.70 -20.73
C PRO A 637 23.04 -20.60 -20.12
N LEU A 638 22.76 -21.75 -20.74
CA LEU A 638 21.79 -22.71 -20.22
C LEU A 638 22.29 -23.35 -18.93
N ALA A 639 23.57 -23.71 -18.85
CA ALA A 639 24.14 -24.29 -17.66
C ALA A 639 24.02 -23.35 -16.45
N ARG A 640 24.33 -22.06 -16.60
CA ARG A 640 24.17 -21.03 -15.57
C ARG A 640 22.72 -20.87 -15.12
N HIS A 641 21.78 -20.93 -16.06
CA HIS A 641 20.35 -20.89 -15.72
C HIS A 641 19.95 -22.08 -14.88
N LEU A 642 20.32 -23.31 -15.30
CA LEU A 642 19.99 -24.55 -14.59
C LEU A 642 20.66 -24.63 -13.21
N GLU A 643 21.90 -24.15 -13.09
CA GLU A 643 22.66 -24.13 -11.83
C GLU A 643 22.03 -23.23 -10.77
N ARG A 644 21.44 -22.08 -11.18
CA ARG A 644 20.75 -21.15 -10.30
C ARG A 644 19.30 -21.55 -9.99
N SER A 645 18.69 -22.36 -10.86
CA SER A 645 17.25 -22.64 -10.82
C SER A 645 16.92 -24.05 -10.36
N ILE A 646 17.88 -24.98 -10.26
CA ILE A 646 17.64 -26.35 -9.81
C ILE A 646 18.29 -26.59 -8.45
N ASP A 647 17.44 -26.71 -7.43
CA ASP A 647 17.83 -27.19 -6.12
C ASP A 647 17.83 -28.72 -6.10
N THR A 648 18.87 -29.32 -5.51
CA THR A 648 19.02 -30.79 -5.41
C THR A 648 19.17 -31.21 -3.96
N GLY A 649 18.35 -32.15 -3.51
CA GLY A 649 18.33 -32.68 -2.15
C GLY A 649 17.60 -34.02 -2.09
N LEU A 650 16.96 -34.36 -0.99
CA LEU A 650 15.96 -35.45 -0.94
C LEU A 650 14.78 -35.15 -1.87
N TRP A 651 14.53 -33.89 -2.04
CA TRP A 651 13.60 -33.32 -3.03
C TRP A 651 14.40 -32.48 -4.00
N CYS A 652 14.11 -32.60 -5.30
CA CYS A 652 14.69 -31.78 -6.35
C CYS A 652 13.60 -30.86 -6.89
N VAL A 653 13.92 -29.59 -7.11
CA VAL A 653 12.94 -28.62 -7.60
C VAL A 653 13.58 -27.69 -8.63
N TYR A 654 12.82 -27.32 -9.66
CA TYR A 654 13.21 -26.29 -10.62
C TYR A 654 12.42 -25.00 -10.30
N ARG A 655 13.13 -23.96 -9.84
CA ARG A 655 12.59 -22.64 -9.50
C ARG A 655 13.33 -21.56 -10.29
N PRO A 656 12.90 -21.27 -11.52
CA PRO A 656 13.54 -20.22 -12.30
C PRO A 656 13.17 -18.83 -11.72
N GLU A 657 14.14 -17.92 -11.72
CA GLU A 657 13.93 -16.50 -11.36
C GLU A 657 12.88 -15.83 -12.27
N GLN A 658 12.80 -16.29 -13.53
CA GLN A 658 11.78 -15.87 -14.50
C GLN A 658 11.14 -17.10 -15.14
N PRO A 659 9.82 -17.08 -15.40
CA PRO A 659 9.14 -18.20 -16.04
C PRO A 659 9.72 -18.50 -17.41
N VAL A 660 10.20 -19.72 -17.64
CA VAL A 660 10.70 -20.19 -18.93
C VAL A 660 9.74 -21.23 -19.50
N ARG A 661 9.25 -21.03 -20.71
CA ARG A 661 8.42 -22.03 -21.40
C ARG A 661 9.34 -22.99 -22.14
N TRP A 662 9.45 -24.20 -21.64
CA TRP A 662 10.24 -25.26 -22.24
C TRP A 662 9.42 -26.08 -23.24
N ARG A 663 9.99 -26.36 -24.40
CA ARG A 663 9.56 -27.42 -25.31
C ARG A 663 10.40 -28.66 -24.93
N LEU A 664 9.77 -29.63 -24.27
CA LEU A 664 10.40 -30.83 -23.73
C LEU A 664 10.28 -32.01 -24.68
#